data_51846638ca0026286ee48c7aa524c7f7
#
_entry.id   51846638ca0026286ee48c7aa524c7f7
#
_cell.length_a   1.000
_cell.length_b   1.000
_cell.length_c   1.000
_cell.angle_alpha   90.00
_cell.angle_beta   90.00
_cell.angle_gamma   90.00
#
_symmetry.space_group_name_H-M   'P 1'
#
loop_
_entity.id
_entity.type
_entity.pdbx_description
1 polymer ?
#
loop_
_entity_poly.entity_id
_entity_poly.type
_entity_poly.pdbx_seq_one_letter_code
_entity_poly.pdbx_strand_id
1 'polypeptide(L)'
;MIKNNKPIKAAIGSLFLLCYNKSIMPGSRRKTTRKPSRTTSRTTKRKPSKKAAEKEINAEYELPGGFWHQILAVLMIALSLFFVITWFDHGGSFLNNTHKILLQGIGLATYFIPALLVYLAVKIFRSDTNRVAIPVYIFSILMLLWISGVGAIWNNGGIVGNWLDGIMTQVLDRGFVIVIYIILMFITLAFILQLSPAAFFRNAKNITKTNKKSAKEADDEKDEKGQLEIKVNSGLPEISDRAPKKSGFLRRRPKDLAIKKPAKEVEKDLPKEPTALVAADDPDWKMPSTDLLTKKQSPADAGNIQQNAMIIQNTLAEFGIDVEMKGANVGPRVTQYTLKAPGGVNLSKISARDKELAYKLSAKTVRIEAPIPGTQLIGVEVPNIRAEGVSLRGLIESEEWRHNKAPLTFAVGKDISGKPVVADLADMRHLLIAGTTGSGKSVMTNTLIMSLLYRNSPSDMRLIIVDPKRVEMAVYKDIPHLLTPIINDTAKALSAMKWAAGEMDRRYTVMEEAGVKNIYDYNNLMKEKKDEEGNDKMPYIVIVIDEMSDLMMQASKELEPLIVRIAQLGRAAGMHLVLATQKPVVKVITGLIKGNIPSRIAFRVLSSMDSRIILDSSGAEKLLGQGDMLLSSEQTSNGPERIQGAWTPDSDIKKVTDFLRSQRPPQYNDEVIAQAVAMKGGAGGLSDMDGLGRKFDPQDPLVRKAIEICLKNGKFSTSLLQTYLSKSHGYVSGLGVWLEELGVIGPVNGTKPRELLITSMEEFDEMAGAN
;
A
#
# COMPACT_ATOMS: atom_id res chain seq x y z
N MET A 1 35.00 -36.28 52.99
CA MET A 1 35.89 -35.15 53.29
C MET A 1 35.62 -34.00 52.35
N ILE A 2 35.14 -32.96 52.94
CA ILE A 2 34.74 -31.68 52.37
C ILE A 2 35.99 -30.88 52.01
N LYS A 3 36.09 -30.25 50.83
CA LYS A 3 36.49 -28.84 50.61
C LYS A 3 36.90 -28.57 49.19
N ASN A 4 36.37 -27.46 48.72
CA ASN A 4 36.78 -26.56 47.62
C ASN A 4 35.99 -26.65 46.31
N ASN A 5 34.88 -25.88 46.34
CA ASN A 5 34.17 -25.42 45.16
C ASN A 5 34.09 -23.90 45.20
N LYS A 6 35.12 -23.21 44.72
CA LYS A 6 35.09 -21.77 44.40
C LYS A 6 35.93 -21.55 43.16
N PRO A 7 35.38 -21.73 41.96
CA PRO A 7 35.55 -20.69 40.93
C PRO A 7 34.33 -20.47 40.00
N ILE A 8 33.13 -21.05 40.22
CA ILE A 8 32.03 -20.92 39.24
C ILE A 8 31.20 -19.65 39.44
N LYS A 9 31.24 -19.02 40.62
CA LYS A 9 30.54 -17.77 40.87
C LYS A 9 31.20 -16.51 40.31
N ALA A 10 32.46 -16.54 39.91
CA ALA A 10 33.19 -15.40 39.37
C ALA A 10 32.97 -15.24 37.85
N ALA A 11 32.59 -16.28 37.11
CA ALA A 11 32.40 -16.25 35.66
C ALA A 11 31.00 -15.71 35.23
N ILE A 12 30.00 -15.78 36.10
CA ILE A 12 28.64 -15.30 35.81
C ILE A 12 28.50 -13.79 36.08
N GLY A 13 29.30 -13.23 37.00
CA GLY A 13 29.28 -11.80 37.34
C GLY A 13 29.96 -10.88 36.33
N SER A 14 30.90 -11.38 35.54
CA SER A 14 31.64 -10.57 34.54
C SER A 14 30.95 -10.49 33.19
N LEU A 15 30.01 -11.37 32.86
CA LEU A 15 29.24 -11.29 31.61
C LEU A 15 28.08 -10.28 31.65
N PHE A 16 27.61 -9.90 32.86
CA PHE A 16 26.53 -8.92 33.03
C PHE A 16 27.02 -7.47 33.07
N LEU A 17 28.33 -7.24 33.24
CA LEU A 17 28.92 -5.91 33.36
C LEU A 17 29.49 -5.36 32.05
N LEU A 18 29.57 -6.16 30.98
CA LEU A 18 30.11 -5.77 29.68
C LEU A 18 29.08 -5.18 28.70
N CYS A 19 27.80 -5.20 29.03
CA CYS A 19 26.73 -4.62 28.20
C CYS A 19 26.21 -3.25 28.64
N TYR A 20 26.75 -2.63 29.72
CA TYR A 20 26.17 -1.40 30.29
C TYR A 20 27.09 -0.15 30.23
N ASN A 21 28.15 -0.15 29.43
CA ASN A 21 29.03 1.03 29.38
C ASN A 21 29.45 1.39 27.95
N LYS A 22 28.52 2.07 27.22
CA LYS A 22 28.91 2.96 26.09
C LYS A 22 27.76 3.88 25.71
N SER A 23 27.64 5.01 26.41
CA SER A 23 27.23 6.30 25.81
C SER A 23 27.19 7.39 26.88
N ILE A 24 28.33 7.98 27.19
CA ILE A 24 28.42 9.32 27.75
C ILE A 24 29.56 10.02 27.01
N MET A 25 29.24 10.99 26.18
CA MET A 25 30.16 11.96 25.64
C MET A 25 29.99 13.29 26.41
N PRO A 26 31.08 14.01 26.72
CA PRO A 26 31.03 15.21 27.55
C PRO A 26 30.76 16.47 26.74
N GLY A 27 29.80 17.26 27.18
CA GLY A 27 29.54 18.61 26.67
C GLY A 27 30.43 19.65 27.34
N SER A 28 31.04 20.47 26.54
CA SER A 28 31.86 21.62 26.97
C SER A 28 30.99 22.79 27.44
N ARG A 29 31.34 23.34 28.59
CA ARG A 29 30.82 24.58 29.19
C ARG A 29 31.18 25.81 28.39
N ARG A 30 30.23 26.71 28.15
CA ARG A 30 30.50 28.17 28.10
C ARG A 30 29.42 28.92 28.89
N LYS A 31 29.90 29.63 29.94
CA LYS A 31 29.14 30.55 30.78
C LYS A 31 28.93 31.87 30.04
N THR A 32 27.72 32.42 30.05
CA THR A 32 27.53 33.87 30.05
C THR A 32 26.37 34.22 30.97
N THR A 33 26.65 35.08 31.87
CA THR A 33 25.82 35.70 32.91
C THR A 33 24.92 36.79 32.33
N ARG A 34 23.63 36.80 32.70
CA ARG A 34 22.87 38.06 32.88
C ARG A 34 21.72 37.84 33.88
N LYS A 35 21.65 38.78 34.84
CA LYS A 35 20.72 38.85 35.97
C LYS A 35 19.32 39.39 35.57
N PRO A 36 18.33 39.24 36.44
CA PRO A 36 16.90 39.23 36.09
C PRO A 36 16.16 40.53 36.38
N SER A 37 15.04 40.74 35.71
CA SER A 37 14.01 41.68 36.13
C SER A 37 12.79 40.94 36.68
N ARG A 38 12.35 41.37 37.84
CA ARG A 38 11.19 40.98 38.59
C ARG A 38 9.89 41.40 37.89
N THR A 39 8.94 40.49 37.70
CA THR A 39 7.52 40.84 37.79
C THR A 39 6.76 39.66 38.41
N THR A 40 6.04 39.99 39.46
CA THR A 40 5.21 39.13 40.30
C THR A 40 3.89 38.79 39.61
N SER A 41 3.56 37.50 39.48
CA SER A 41 2.17 37.09 39.46
C SER A 41 2.01 35.76 40.21
N ARG A 42 1.14 35.81 41.19
CA ARG A 42 0.74 34.78 42.11
C ARG A 42 -0.13 33.77 41.39
N THR A 43 0.32 32.52 41.21
CA THR A 43 -0.53 31.41 40.81
C THR A 43 -0.41 30.28 41.82
N THR A 44 -1.56 29.96 42.40
CA THR A 44 -1.79 28.90 43.37
C THR A 44 -1.50 27.51 42.77
N LYS A 45 -0.54 26.81 43.40
CA LYS A 45 -0.27 25.39 43.14
C LYS A 45 -1.45 24.52 43.61
N ARG A 46 -2.22 23.96 42.69
CA ARG A 46 -3.11 22.82 42.95
C ARG A 46 -2.25 21.54 42.97
N LYS A 47 -2.32 20.77 44.08
CA LYS A 47 -1.75 19.44 44.17
C LYS A 47 -2.45 18.50 43.15
N PRO A 48 -1.72 17.64 42.42
CA PRO A 48 -2.35 16.66 41.53
C PRO A 48 -3.14 15.63 42.30
N SER A 49 -4.30 15.24 41.80
CA SER A 49 -5.18 14.25 42.43
C SER A 49 -4.58 12.84 42.35
N LYS A 50 -4.81 12.00 43.35
CA LYS A 50 -4.34 10.61 43.41
C LYS A 50 -4.65 9.75 42.18
N LYS A 51 -5.66 10.11 41.38
CA LYS A 51 -6.00 9.42 40.10
C LYS A 51 -5.04 9.67 38.93
N ALA A 52 -4.21 10.73 39.01
CA ALA A 52 -3.20 10.99 37.95
C ALA A 52 -1.91 10.21 38.21
N ALA A 53 -1.59 9.93 39.46
CA ALA A 53 -0.40 9.13 39.84
C ALA A 53 -0.56 7.62 39.59
N GLU A 54 -1.80 7.08 39.60
CA GLU A 54 -2.06 5.67 39.24
C GLU A 54 -2.03 5.41 37.73
N LYS A 55 -2.13 6.44 36.89
CA LYS A 55 -2.11 6.30 35.41
C LYS A 55 -0.70 6.27 34.82
N GLU A 56 0.32 6.69 35.59
CA GLU A 56 1.74 6.65 35.14
C GLU A 56 2.43 5.30 35.45
N ILE A 57 1.82 4.43 36.25
CA ILE A 57 2.40 3.13 36.65
C ILE A 57 2.04 2.00 35.70
N ASN A 58 1.04 2.19 34.82
CA ASN A 58 0.65 1.25 33.77
C ASN A 58 1.05 1.75 32.37
N ALA A 59 2.31 2.10 32.15
CA ALA A 59 2.89 2.09 30.83
C ALA A 59 3.00 0.61 30.42
N GLU A 60 2.05 0.09 29.65
CA GLU A 60 2.16 -1.20 28.99
C GLU A 60 3.43 -1.17 28.12
N TYR A 61 4.40 -1.98 28.53
CA TYR A 61 5.66 -2.19 27.81
C TYR A 61 5.30 -2.98 26.54
N GLU A 62 5.04 -2.28 25.42
CA GLU A 62 4.84 -2.94 24.13
C GLU A 62 6.16 -3.56 23.69
N LEU A 63 6.23 -4.89 23.74
CA LEU A 63 7.37 -5.65 23.27
C LEU A 63 7.53 -5.45 21.74
N PRO A 64 8.77 -5.30 21.23
CA PRO A 64 9.02 -5.15 19.80
C PRO A 64 8.37 -6.27 18.99
N GLY A 65 7.78 -5.93 17.82
CA GLY A 65 7.12 -6.89 16.96
C GLY A 65 8.06 -8.06 16.59
N GLY A 66 7.63 -9.30 16.84
CA GLY A 66 8.44 -10.50 16.62
C GLY A 66 9.29 -10.98 17.81
N PHE A 67 9.28 -10.29 18.96
CA PHE A 67 10.06 -10.63 20.14
C PHE A 67 9.90 -12.11 20.57
N TRP A 68 8.69 -12.63 20.61
CA TRP A 68 8.42 -14.03 20.98
C TRP A 68 9.02 -15.04 20.01
N HIS A 69 9.10 -14.70 18.71
CA HIS A 69 9.71 -15.56 17.70
C HIS A 69 11.25 -15.57 17.83
N GLN A 70 11.85 -14.46 18.20
CA GLN A 70 13.29 -14.38 18.48
C GLN A 70 13.66 -15.18 19.75
N ILE A 71 12.83 -15.09 20.82
CA ILE A 71 13.00 -15.94 22.03
C ILE A 71 12.89 -17.42 21.63
N LEU A 72 11.92 -17.79 20.83
CA LEU A 72 11.76 -19.16 20.33
C LEU A 72 13.02 -19.63 19.58
N ALA A 73 13.60 -18.78 18.72
CA ALA A 73 14.81 -19.11 18.00
C ALA A 73 16.02 -19.33 18.95
N VAL A 74 16.17 -18.51 20.00
CA VAL A 74 17.21 -18.70 21.01
C VAL A 74 16.98 -20.01 21.79
N LEU A 75 15.73 -20.33 22.14
CA LEU A 75 15.37 -21.60 22.80
C LEU A 75 15.69 -22.80 21.91
N MET A 76 15.43 -22.71 20.59
CA MET A 76 15.77 -23.78 19.63
C MET A 76 17.28 -24.02 19.55
N ILE A 77 18.09 -22.97 19.58
CA ILE A 77 19.56 -23.09 19.61
C ILE A 77 20.01 -23.73 20.93
N ALA A 78 19.46 -23.29 22.07
CA ALA A 78 19.78 -23.87 23.37
C ALA A 78 19.38 -25.36 23.45
N LEU A 79 18.20 -25.71 22.92
CA LEU A 79 17.73 -27.09 22.86
C LEU A 79 18.61 -27.94 21.94
N SER A 80 19.05 -27.41 20.81
CA SER A 80 20.01 -28.07 19.93
C SER A 80 21.31 -28.39 20.66
N LEU A 81 21.84 -27.43 21.42
CA LEU A 81 23.08 -27.64 22.22
C LEU A 81 22.89 -28.74 23.26
N PHE A 82 21.74 -28.81 23.95
CA PHE A 82 21.43 -29.87 24.88
C PHE A 82 21.42 -31.24 24.20
N PHE A 83 20.83 -31.37 23.00
CA PHE A 83 20.85 -32.63 22.25
C PHE A 83 22.27 -33.05 21.86
N VAL A 84 23.14 -32.13 21.45
CA VAL A 84 24.53 -32.44 21.12
C VAL A 84 25.30 -32.92 22.37
N ILE A 85 25.06 -32.32 23.55
CA ILE A 85 25.72 -32.76 24.80
C ILE A 85 25.30 -34.19 25.17
N THR A 86 24.06 -34.62 24.87
CA THR A 86 23.60 -35.99 25.15
C THR A 86 24.32 -37.06 24.29
N TRP A 87 24.93 -36.69 23.16
CA TRP A 87 25.74 -37.63 22.34
C TRP A 87 26.99 -38.13 23.06
N PHE A 88 27.46 -37.34 24.05
CA PHE A 88 28.65 -37.66 24.86
C PHE A 88 28.29 -38.16 26.26
N ASP A 89 27.04 -38.60 26.50
CA ASP A 89 26.51 -39.05 27.81
C ASP A 89 26.68 -38.07 28.97
N HIS A 90 26.88 -36.78 28.68
CA HIS A 90 27.10 -35.74 29.69
C HIS A 90 25.82 -34.96 30.06
N GLY A 91 24.65 -35.36 29.59
CA GLY A 91 23.39 -34.62 29.74
C GLY A 91 22.64 -34.79 31.07
N GLY A 92 23.13 -35.62 31.98
CA GLY A 92 22.40 -35.98 33.19
C GLY A 92 21.25 -36.97 32.89
N SER A 93 20.61 -37.52 33.94
CA SER A 93 19.64 -38.62 33.81
C SER A 93 18.43 -38.28 32.95
N PHE A 94 17.90 -37.05 33.04
CA PHE A 94 16.70 -36.63 32.29
C PHE A 94 17.00 -36.50 30.78
N LEU A 95 18.05 -35.80 30.39
CA LEU A 95 18.39 -35.56 28.98
C LEU A 95 18.84 -36.86 28.29
N ASN A 96 19.63 -37.68 28.98
CA ASN A 96 20.08 -38.98 28.44
C ASN A 96 18.89 -39.96 28.27
N ASN A 97 17.92 -39.97 29.19
CA ASN A 97 16.71 -40.76 29.01
C ASN A 97 15.85 -40.24 27.82
N THR A 98 15.71 -38.91 27.65
CA THR A 98 15.01 -38.33 26.52
C THR A 98 15.68 -38.73 25.20
N HIS A 99 17.01 -38.69 25.15
CA HIS A 99 17.78 -39.13 23.97
C HIS A 99 17.56 -40.62 23.65
N LYS A 100 17.58 -41.51 24.67
CA LYS A 100 17.26 -42.92 24.50
C LYS A 100 15.87 -43.19 23.98
N ILE A 101 14.86 -42.48 24.52
CA ILE A 101 13.45 -42.57 24.05
C ILE A 101 13.35 -42.13 22.58
N LEU A 102 14.01 -41.04 22.17
CA LEU A 102 14.01 -40.58 20.79
C LEU A 102 14.75 -41.56 19.88
N LEU A 103 15.87 -42.15 20.29
CA LEU A 103 16.55 -43.20 19.54
C LEU A 103 15.68 -44.44 19.35
N GLN A 104 14.93 -44.84 20.37
CA GLN A 104 13.99 -45.97 20.24
C GLN A 104 12.80 -45.57 19.32
N GLY A 105 12.35 -44.32 19.36
CA GLY A 105 11.21 -43.82 18.55
C GLY A 105 11.54 -43.64 17.07
N ILE A 106 12.54 -42.84 16.73
CA ILE A 106 12.87 -42.41 15.37
C ILE A 106 14.29 -42.81 14.92
N GLY A 107 15.02 -43.54 15.74
CA GLY A 107 16.33 -44.11 15.40
C GLY A 107 17.35 -43.05 14.97
N LEU A 108 18.01 -43.30 13.86
CA LEU A 108 19.11 -42.48 13.31
C LEU A 108 18.70 -41.02 13.05
N ALA A 109 17.40 -40.73 12.84
CA ALA A 109 16.89 -39.38 12.65
C ALA A 109 17.11 -38.47 13.87
N THR A 110 17.27 -39.05 15.09
CA THR A 110 17.54 -38.29 16.32
C THR A 110 18.81 -37.41 16.19
N TYR A 111 19.81 -37.87 15.51
CA TYR A 111 21.08 -37.13 15.30
C TYR A 111 20.94 -35.93 14.36
N PHE A 112 19.88 -35.86 13.57
CA PHE A 112 19.60 -34.74 12.68
C PHE A 112 18.77 -33.64 13.33
N ILE A 113 18.13 -33.87 14.49
CA ILE A 113 17.32 -32.90 15.21
C ILE A 113 18.12 -31.63 15.54
N PRO A 114 19.33 -31.67 16.08
CA PRO A 114 20.10 -30.46 16.40
C PRO A 114 20.38 -29.58 15.18
N ALA A 115 20.79 -30.18 14.08
CA ALA A 115 21.08 -29.46 12.84
C ALA A 115 19.81 -28.75 12.29
N LEU A 116 18.65 -29.43 12.38
CA LEU A 116 17.38 -28.90 11.94
C LEU A 116 16.90 -27.74 12.82
N LEU A 117 17.06 -27.85 14.14
CA LEU A 117 16.73 -26.78 15.08
C LEU A 117 17.56 -25.52 14.85
N VAL A 118 18.90 -25.68 14.63
CA VAL A 118 19.77 -24.54 14.29
C VAL A 118 19.35 -23.92 12.97
N TYR A 119 19.06 -24.73 11.96
CA TYR A 119 18.59 -24.22 10.67
C TYR A 119 17.32 -23.37 10.80
N LEU A 120 16.31 -23.88 11.51
CA LEU A 120 15.06 -23.16 11.75
C LEU A 120 15.28 -21.86 12.54
N ALA A 121 16.13 -21.89 13.57
CA ALA A 121 16.49 -20.71 14.35
C ALA A 121 17.16 -19.63 13.49
N VAL A 122 18.16 -20.01 12.67
CA VAL A 122 18.85 -19.10 11.74
C VAL A 122 17.85 -18.52 10.73
N LYS A 123 16.89 -19.31 10.27
CA LYS A 123 15.88 -18.87 9.33
C LYS A 123 14.90 -17.86 9.96
N ILE A 124 14.53 -18.02 11.25
CA ILE A 124 13.74 -17.04 12.00
C ILE A 124 14.51 -15.72 12.13
N PHE A 125 15.81 -15.74 12.44
CA PHE A 125 16.64 -14.53 12.53
C PHE A 125 16.86 -13.82 11.21
N ARG A 126 16.91 -14.56 10.08
CA ARG A 126 17.11 -13.99 8.73
C ARG A 126 15.81 -13.53 8.07
N SER A 127 14.66 -13.87 8.61
CA SER A 127 13.36 -13.48 8.06
C SER A 127 13.02 -12.06 8.49
N ASP A 128 12.67 -11.17 7.54
CA ASP A 128 12.24 -9.79 7.80
C ASP A 128 10.99 -9.70 8.70
N THR A 129 10.19 -10.77 8.74
CA THR A 129 8.97 -10.88 9.57
C THR A 129 9.18 -11.64 10.87
N ASN A 130 10.41 -12.13 11.14
CA ASN A 130 10.73 -13.06 12.24
C ASN A 130 9.82 -14.32 12.28
N ARG A 131 9.27 -14.73 11.13
CA ARG A 131 8.39 -15.90 11.00
C ARG A 131 8.91 -16.81 9.88
N VAL A 132 8.83 -18.11 10.11
CA VAL A 132 9.08 -19.13 9.09
C VAL A 132 7.73 -19.61 8.58
N ALA A 133 7.60 -19.80 7.27
CA ALA A 133 6.38 -20.30 6.65
C ALA A 133 6.02 -21.71 7.19
N ILE A 134 4.77 -21.96 7.50
CA ILE A 134 4.27 -23.25 8.04
C ILE A 134 4.75 -24.47 7.24
N PRO A 135 4.77 -24.44 5.88
CA PRO A 135 5.30 -25.56 5.10
C PRO A 135 6.72 -25.98 5.47
N VAL A 136 7.60 -25.04 5.86
CA VAL A 136 9.00 -25.37 6.23
C VAL A 136 9.04 -26.25 7.48
N TYR A 137 8.17 -26.01 8.46
CA TYR A 137 8.05 -26.87 9.65
C TYR A 137 7.53 -28.26 9.27
N ILE A 138 6.51 -28.34 8.43
CA ILE A 138 5.94 -29.62 7.97
C ILE A 138 7.00 -30.44 7.23
N PHE A 139 7.72 -29.85 6.27
CA PHE A 139 8.77 -30.55 5.52
C PHE A 139 9.96 -30.90 6.41
N SER A 140 10.23 -30.14 7.47
CA SER A 140 11.25 -30.48 8.46
C SER A 140 10.91 -31.75 9.24
N ILE A 141 9.65 -31.93 9.62
CA ILE A 141 9.15 -33.14 10.28
C ILE A 141 9.17 -34.32 9.30
N LEU A 142 8.72 -34.13 8.06
CA LEU A 142 8.77 -35.15 7.02
C LEU A 142 10.21 -35.62 6.73
N MET A 143 11.19 -34.70 6.76
CA MET A 143 12.59 -35.04 6.60
C MET A 143 13.07 -36.03 7.66
N LEU A 144 12.72 -35.82 8.93
CA LEU A 144 13.02 -36.74 10.01
C LEU A 144 12.36 -38.12 9.81
N LEU A 145 11.13 -38.13 9.29
CA LEU A 145 10.39 -39.37 8.99
C LEU A 145 11.12 -40.17 7.91
N TRP A 146 11.58 -39.55 6.82
CA TRP A 146 12.30 -40.23 5.74
C TRP A 146 13.68 -40.71 6.19
N ILE A 147 14.43 -39.95 7.01
CA ILE A 147 15.70 -40.38 7.59
C ILE A 147 15.49 -41.58 8.50
N SER A 148 14.40 -41.60 9.28
CA SER A 148 14.03 -42.75 10.11
C SER A 148 13.73 -43.99 9.26
N GLY A 149 13.02 -43.86 8.12
CA GLY A 149 12.79 -44.93 7.15
C GLY A 149 14.06 -45.47 6.52
N VAL A 150 14.97 -44.56 6.11
CA VAL A 150 16.31 -44.96 5.64
C VAL A 150 17.10 -45.71 6.74
N GLY A 151 17.01 -45.24 8.00
CA GLY A 151 17.65 -45.92 9.14
C GLY A 151 17.14 -47.33 9.39
N ALA A 152 15.87 -47.61 9.07
CA ALA A 152 15.28 -48.93 9.22
C ALA A 152 15.93 -50.00 8.33
N ILE A 153 16.52 -49.59 7.20
CA ILE A 153 17.28 -50.53 6.29
C ILE A 153 18.43 -51.20 7.02
N TRP A 154 19.06 -50.51 7.98
CA TRP A 154 20.15 -51.00 8.81
C TRP A 154 19.72 -51.32 10.26
N ASN A 155 18.44 -51.61 10.50
CA ASN A 155 17.85 -51.87 11.82
C ASN A 155 18.01 -50.71 12.83
N ASN A 156 18.29 -49.48 12.35
CA ASN A 156 18.51 -48.29 13.17
C ASN A 156 17.39 -47.24 12.94
N GLY A 157 16.20 -47.61 12.45
CA GLY A 157 15.08 -46.72 12.16
C GLY A 157 14.20 -46.35 13.34
N GLY A 158 14.40 -47.04 14.50
CA GLY A 158 13.47 -46.92 15.62
C GLY A 158 12.08 -47.51 15.29
N ILE A 159 11.11 -47.30 16.20
CA ILE A 159 9.76 -47.84 16.04
C ILE A 159 9.11 -47.25 14.78
N VAL A 160 9.23 -45.93 14.57
CA VAL A 160 8.57 -45.24 13.45
C VAL A 160 9.19 -45.64 12.11
N GLY A 161 10.51 -45.69 12.01
CA GLY A 161 11.19 -46.10 10.78
C GLY A 161 10.90 -47.55 10.41
N ASN A 162 10.94 -48.48 11.38
CA ASN A 162 10.65 -49.90 11.17
C ASN A 162 9.18 -50.14 10.77
N TRP A 163 8.24 -49.36 11.34
CA TRP A 163 6.82 -49.42 10.97
C TRP A 163 6.64 -48.90 9.53
N LEU A 164 7.30 -47.83 9.16
CA LEU A 164 7.23 -47.23 7.82
C LEU A 164 7.84 -48.20 6.78
N ASP A 165 9.02 -48.77 7.07
CA ASP A 165 9.68 -49.74 6.21
C ASP A 165 8.84 -51.01 6.05
N GLY A 166 8.20 -51.47 7.13
CA GLY A 166 7.29 -52.64 7.11
C GLY A 166 6.10 -52.44 6.19
N ILE A 167 5.50 -51.26 6.14
CA ILE A 167 4.41 -50.94 5.21
C ILE A 167 4.93 -50.89 3.77
N MET A 168 6.05 -50.18 3.53
CA MET A 168 6.59 -50.04 2.18
C MET A 168 7.06 -51.33 1.57
N THR A 169 7.68 -52.22 2.35
CA THR A 169 8.17 -53.51 1.91
C THR A 169 7.08 -54.56 1.69
N GLN A 170 5.85 -54.33 2.19
CA GLN A 170 4.68 -55.17 1.83
C GLN A 170 4.20 -54.94 0.40
N VAL A 171 4.47 -53.72 -0.15
CA VAL A 171 3.97 -53.31 -1.47
C VAL A 171 5.07 -53.28 -2.53
N LEU A 172 6.32 -53.06 -2.15
CA LEU A 172 7.45 -52.84 -3.05
C LEU A 172 8.68 -53.61 -2.60
N ASP A 173 9.48 -54.10 -3.56
CA ASP A 173 10.77 -54.70 -3.27
C ASP A 173 11.69 -53.72 -2.58
N ARG A 174 12.55 -54.22 -1.69
CA ARG A 174 13.46 -53.44 -0.84
C ARG A 174 14.35 -52.47 -1.61
N GLY A 175 14.79 -52.78 -2.84
CA GLY A 175 15.54 -51.91 -3.71
C GLY A 175 14.77 -50.66 -4.14
N PHE A 176 13.49 -50.83 -4.49
CA PHE A 176 12.64 -49.68 -4.85
C PHE A 176 12.31 -48.80 -3.65
N VAL A 177 12.12 -49.36 -2.45
CA VAL A 177 11.85 -48.63 -1.22
C VAL A 177 13.01 -47.68 -0.89
N ILE A 178 14.27 -48.14 -1.05
CA ILE A 178 15.45 -47.28 -0.86
C ILE A 178 15.46 -46.10 -1.81
N VAL A 179 15.18 -46.32 -3.08
CA VAL A 179 15.15 -45.25 -4.10
C VAL A 179 14.08 -44.24 -3.78
N ILE A 180 12.88 -44.67 -3.34
CA ILE A 180 11.77 -43.80 -2.95
C ILE A 180 12.16 -42.95 -1.75
N TYR A 181 12.76 -43.50 -0.70
CA TYR A 181 13.23 -42.74 0.45
C TYR A 181 14.24 -41.66 0.06
N ILE A 182 15.19 -41.98 -0.81
CA ILE A 182 16.19 -41.01 -1.30
C ILE A 182 15.49 -39.88 -2.09
N ILE A 183 14.54 -40.20 -2.96
CA ILE A 183 13.80 -39.21 -3.73
C ILE A 183 12.98 -38.31 -2.80
N LEU A 184 12.24 -38.88 -1.84
CA LEU A 184 11.43 -38.13 -0.88
C LEU A 184 12.30 -37.24 0.03
N MET A 185 13.45 -37.73 0.45
CA MET A 185 14.44 -36.95 1.21
C MET A 185 14.99 -35.79 0.38
N PHE A 186 15.27 -36.01 -0.90
CA PHE A 186 15.71 -34.93 -1.80
C PHE A 186 14.64 -33.89 -2.03
N ILE A 187 13.39 -34.31 -2.25
CA ILE A 187 12.25 -33.40 -2.42
C ILE A 187 12.04 -32.56 -1.15
N THR A 188 12.02 -33.19 0.02
CA THR A 188 11.83 -32.46 1.29
C THR A 188 12.97 -31.51 1.57
N LEU A 189 14.22 -31.89 1.27
CA LEU A 189 15.38 -31.01 1.40
C LEU A 189 15.31 -29.82 0.45
N ALA A 190 14.89 -30.02 -0.81
CA ALA A 190 14.71 -28.92 -1.76
C ALA A 190 13.64 -27.92 -1.28
N PHE A 191 12.56 -28.38 -0.68
CA PHE A 191 11.53 -27.52 -0.08
C PHE A 191 12.05 -26.78 1.17
N ILE A 192 12.76 -27.45 2.06
CA ILE A 192 13.36 -26.83 3.26
C ILE A 192 14.32 -25.70 2.84
N LEU A 193 15.20 -25.96 1.88
CA LEU A 193 16.17 -25.00 1.38
C LEU A 193 15.58 -23.97 0.40
N GLN A 194 14.32 -24.13 -0.01
CA GLN A 194 13.61 -23.28 -0.99
C GLN A 194 14.36 -23.21 -2.34
N LEU A 195 14.99 -24.31 -2.74
CA LEU A 195 15.65 -24.45 -4.04
C LEU A 195 14.62 -24.80 -5.11
N SER A 196 14.59 -24.06 -6.23
CA SER A 196 13.77 -24.50 -7.37
C SER A 196 14.45 -25.69 -8.04
N PRO A 197 13.77 -26.84 -8.25
CA PRO A 197 14.35 -28.03 -8.89
C PRO A 197 14.94 -27.72 -10.27
N ALA A 198 14.33 -26.82 -11.04
CA ALA A 198 14.80 -26.39 -12.35
C ALA A 198 16.13 -25.64 -12.30
N ALA A 199 16.43 -24.90 -11.22
CA ALA A 199 17.70 -24.21 -11.03
C ALA A 199 18.84 -25.19 -10.69
N PHE A 200 18.50 -26.24 -9.91
CA PHE A 200 19.47 -27.27 -9.54
C PHE A 200 19.96 -28.07 -10.77
N PHE A 201 19.04 -28.53 -11.64
CA PHE A 201 19.38 -29.24 -12.85
C PHE A 201 20.13 -28.39 -13.88
N ARG A 202 19.86 -27.07 -13.95
CA ARG A 202 20.64 -26.15 -14.80
C ARG A 202 22.07 -25.98 -14.32
N ASN A 203 22.28 -25.83 -13.02
CA ASN A 203 23.64 -25.68 -12.46
C ASN A 203 24.46 -26.99 -12.56
N ALA A 204 23.83 -28.14 -12.37
CA ALA A 204 24.53 -29.44 -12.56
C ALA A 204 25.01 -29.64 -14.00
N LYS A 205 24.22 -29.17 -14.99
CA LYS A 205 24.59 -29.25 -16.42
C LYS A 205 25.71 -28.28 -16.82
N ASN A 206 25.93 -27.21 -16.05
CA ASN A 206 27.00 -26.23 -16.26
C ASN A 206 28.35 -26.68 -15.64
N ILE A 207 28.33 -27.42 -14.52
CA ILE A 207 29.53 -27.93 -13.87
C ILE A 207 30.26 -28.95 -14.79
N THR A 208 29.53 -29.73 -15.58
CA THR A 208 30.12 -30.69 -16.52
C THR A 208 30.64 -30.05 -17.82
N LYS A 209 30.31 -28.79 -18.11
CA LYS A 209 30.82 -28.05 -19.29
C LYS A 209 32.05 -27.18 -19.01
N THR A 210 32.38 -26.87 -17.74
CA THR A 210 33.47 -25.95 -17.40
C THR A 210 34.83 -26.62 -17.39
N ASN A 211 34.90 -27.97 -17.35
CA ASN A 211 36.19 -28.70 -17.33
C ASN A 211 36.81 -28.99 -18.73
N LYS A 212 36.25 -28.38 -19.80
CA LYS A 212 36.79 -28.62 -21.17
C LYS A 212 37.21 -27.34 -21.92
N LYS A 213 37.25 -26.17 -21.29
CA LYS A 213 37.57 -24.89 -21.97
C LYS A 213 38.70 -24.04 -21.35
N SER A 214 39.45 -24.55 -20.38
CA SER A 214 40.59 -23.80 -19.80
C SER A 214 41.96 -24.23 -20.30
N ALA A 215 42.07 -24.52 -21.60
CA ALA A 215 43.40 -24.82 -22.20
C ALA A 215 43.44 -24.30 -23.65
N LYS A 216 43.19 -23.01 -23.87
CA LYS A 216 43.56 -22.21 -25.06
C LYS A 216 43.01 -20.78 -24.83
N GLU A 217 43.90 -19.90 -24.61
CA GLU A 217 43.87 -18.45 -24.85
C GLU A 217 44.63 -17.74 -23.74
N ALA A 218 45.95 -17.78 -23.88
CA ALA A 218 46.90 -16.85 -23.32
C ALA A 218 47.82 -16.49 -24.47
N ASP A 219 47.53 -15.39 -25.12
CA ASP A 219 48.42 -14.48 -25.81
C ASP A 219 47.59 -13.57 -26.70
N ASP A 220 47.53 -12.34 -26.30
CA ASP A 220 47.46 -11.08 -27.06
C ASP A 220 46.86 -9.99 -26.22
N GLU A 221 47.66 -9.35 -25.38
CA GLU A 221 47.37 -8.06 -24.81
C GLU A 221 48.51 -7.12 -25.15
N LYS A 222 48.25 -6.16 -26.03
CA LYS A 222 49.03 -4.90 -26.11
C LYS A 222 48.13 -3.73 -26.44
N ASP A 223 48.08 -2.82 -25.45
CA ASP A 223 47.96 -1.37 -25.53
C ASP A 223 47.04 -0.73 -26.61
N GLU A 224 45.83 -0.33 -26.19
CA GLU A 224 45.21 0.89 -26.67
C GLU A 224 44.55 1.63 -25.51
N LYS A 225 45.21 2.69 -25.02
CA LYS A 225 44.59 3.76 -24.20
C LYS A 225 43.70 4.59 -25.09
N GLY A 226 42.48 4.07 -25.40
CA GLY A 226 41.43 4.83 -26.04
C GLY A 226 40.81 5.81 -25.08
N GLN A 227 40.81 7.11 -25.45
CA GLN A 227 40.03 8.11 -24.78
C GLN A 227 38.54 7.71 -24.83
N LEU A 228 37.89 7.65 -23.65
CA LEU A 228 36.46 7.38 -23.52
C LEU A 228 35.68 8.55 -24.13
N GLU A 229 35.23 8.41 -25.38
CA GLU A 229 34.20 9.27 -25.96
C GLU A 229 32.82 8.90 -25.37
N ILE A 230 32.36 9.68 -24.39
CA ILE A 230 31.04 9.53 -23.81
C ILE A 230 30.09 10.45 -24.55
N LYS A 231 29.09 9.87 -25.24
CA LYS A 231 28.00 10.62 -25.85
C LYS A 231 27.09 11.17 -24.76
N VAL A 232 27.04 12.48 -24.64
CA VAL A 232 26.15 13.19 -23.69
C VAL A 232 24.83 13.48 -24.37
N ASN A 233 23.71 13.16 -23.71
CA ASN A 233 22.34 13.34 -24.20
C ASN A 233 22.08 12.67 -25.57
N SER A 234 22.82 11.63 -25.92
CA SER A 234 22.48 10.79 -27.06
C SER A 234 21.21 10.00 -26.70
N GLY A 235 20.11 10.36 -27.34
CA GLY A 235 18.84 9.68 -27.18
C GLY A 235 18.97 8.15 -27.22
N LEU A 236 18.03 7.49 -26.63
CA LEU A 236 17.82 6.04 -26.81
C LEU A 236 17.93 5.70 -28.31
N PRO A 237 18.49 4.52 -28.68
CA PRO A 237 18.57 4.13 -30.08
C PRO A 237 17.20 4.28 -30.73
N GLU A 238 17.14 4.98 -31.87
CA GLU A 238 15.92 5.12 -32.69
C GLU A 238 15.35 3.73 -32.91
N ILE A 239 14.15 3.51 -32.39
CA ILE A 239 13.35 2.34 -32.73
C ILE A 239 12.94 2.56 -34.20
N SER A 240 13.56 1.84 -35.10
CA SER A 240 13.15 1.86 -36.50
C SER A 240 11.69 1.46 -36.59
N ASP A 241 10.86 2.41 -37.03
CA ASP A 241 9.46 2.20 -37.39
C ASP A 241 9.34 1.11 -38.43
N ARG A 242 9.18 -0.15 -37.99
CA ARG A 242 8.52 -1.17 -38.80
C ARG A 242 7.07 -1.25 -38.33
N ALA A 243 6.24 -0.50 -39.05
CA ALA A 243 4.79 -0.59 -38.95
C ALA A 243 4.33 -2.05 -39.12
N PRO A 244 3.50 -2.58 -38.20
CA PRO A 244 2.91 -3.89 -38.39
C PRO A 244 1.90 -3.84 -39.53
N LYS A 245 2.11 -4.68 -40.57
CA LYS A 245 1.14 -4.91 -41.63
C LYS A 245 -0.21 -5.27 -41.06
N LYS A 246 -1.24 -4.48 -41.36
CA LYS A 246 -2.65 -4.75 -41.09
C LYS A 246 -3.05 -6.05 -41.80
N SER A 247 -3.24 -7.14 -41.02
CA SER A 247 -4.01 -8.28 -41.52
C SER A 247 -5.49 -7.98 -41.29
N GLY A 248 -6.21 -7.78 -42.41
CA GLY A 248 -7.65 -7.55 -42.38
C GLY A 248 -8.39 -8.82 -42.01
N PHE A 249 -9.03 -8.82 -40.86
CA PHE A 249 -10.09 -9.77 -40.52
C PHE A 249 -11.43 -9.07 -40.66
N LEU A 250 -12.18 -9.48 -41.73
CA LEU A 250 -13.55 -9.11 -42.01
C LEU A 250 -14.45 -9.60 -40.83
N ARG A 251 -14.90 -8.70 -39.97
CA ARG A 251 -16.01 -8.95 -39.04
C ARG A 251 -17.33 -8.73 -39.76
N ARG A 252 -18.07 -9.82 -39.99
CA ARG A 252 -19.50 -9.80 -40.38
C ARG A 252 -20.31 -9.17 -39.22
N ARG A 253 -21.08 -8.14 -39.53
CA ARG A 253 -22.15 -7.57 -38.69
C ARG A 253 -23.29 -8.59 -38.52
N PRO A 254 -23.85 -8.79 -37.33
CA PRO A 254 -25.17 -9.42 -37.17
C PRO A 254 -26.27 -8.40 -37.52
N LYS A 255 -27.32 -8.91 -38.15
CA LYS A 255 -28.52 -8.17 -38.58
C LYS A 255 -29.37 -7.71 -37.38
N ASP A 256 -29.93 -6.53 -37.55
CA ASP A 256 -30.91 -5.87 -36.70
C ASP A 256 -32.11 -6.77 -36.37
N LEU A 257 -32.40 -6.92 -35.07
CA LEU A 257 -33.68 -7.38 -34.55
C LEU A 257 -34.40 -6.18 -33.99
N ALA A 258 -35.44 -5.76 -34.68
CA ALA A 258 -36.34 -4.71 -34.26
C ALA A 258 -37.14 -5.13 -33.02
N ILE A 259 -36.95 -4.42 -31.92
CA ILE A 259 -37.80 -4.54 -30.70
C ILE A 259 -38.87 -3.46 -30.77
N LYS A 260 -40.13 -3.90 -30.78
CA LYS A 260 -41.34 -3.04 -30.71
C LYS A 260 -41.39 -2.34 -29.37
N LYS A 261 -41.68 -1.01 -29.39
CA LYS A 261 -41.98 -0.20 -28.21
C LYS A 261 -43.31 -0.65 -27.57
N PRO A 262 -43.37 -0.79 -26.23
CA PRO A 262 -44.64 -0.85 -25.51
C PRO A 262 -45.18 0.59 -25.29
N ALA A 263 -46.52 0.65 -25.17
CA ALA A 263 -47.32 1.87 -25.07
C ALA A 263 -47.09 2.61 -23.74
N LYS A 264 -47.34 3.91 -23.78
CA LYS A 264 -47.34 4.84 -22.65
C LYS A 264 -48.33 4.39 -21.55
N GLU A 265 -47.82 4.21 -20.34
CA GLU A 265 -48.59 4.16 -19.11
C GLU A 265 -48.46 5.49 -18.35
N VAL A 266 -49.60 5.86 -17.74
CA VAL A 266 -49.90 7.13 -17.11
C VAL A 266 -49.02 7.32 -15.88
N GLU A 267 -48.36 8.47 -15.81
CA GLU A 267 -47.59 8.99 -14.71
C GLU A 267 -48.44 9.17 -13.43
N LYS A 268 -48.16 8.40 -12.39
CA LYS A 268 -48.54 8.70 -11.00
C LYS A 268 -47.42 9.47 -10.34
N ASP A 269 -47.73 10.63 -9.79
CA ASP A 269 -46.82 11.43 -8.97
C ASP A 269 -46.24 10.62 -7.79
N LEU A 270 -45.05 10.09 -7.97
CA LEU A 270 -44.15 9.61 -6.91
C LEU A 270 -43.17 10.75 -6.57
N PRO A 271 -42.70 10.87 -5.32
CA PRO A 271 -41.72 11.89 -4.97
C PRO A 271 -40.48 11.69 -5.85
N LYS A 272 -40.07 12.75 -6.55
CA LYS A 272 -38.91 12.73 -7.44
C LYS A 272 -37.68 12.30 -6.66
N GLU A 273 -37.11 11.13 -6.98
CA GLU A 273 -35.78 10.75 -6.51
C GLU A 273 -34.77 11.83 -6.93
N PRO A 274 -33.76 12.15 -6.10
CA PRO A 274 -32.78 13.16 -6.43
C PRO A 274 -32.03 12.77 -7.70
N THR A 275 -32.13 13.61 -8.74
CA THR A 275 -31.47 13.44 -10.02
C THR A 275 -29.95 13.60 -9.87
N ALA A 276 -29.16 13.00 -10.78
CA ALA A 276 -27.72 13.17 -10.82
C ALA A 276 -27.31 14.65 -10.93
N LEU A 277 -26.13 14.99 -10.40
CA LEU A 277 -25.55 16.32 -10.49
C LEU A 277 -25.25 16.66 -11.97
N VAL A 278 -25.93 17.65 -12.49
CA VAL A 278 -25.72 18.20 -13.83
C VAL A 278 -25.38 19.69 -13.74
N ALA A 279 -24.75 20.24 -14.77
CA ALA A 279 -24.38 21.65 -14.84
C ALA A 279 -24.55 22.17 -16.27
N ALA A 280 -25.12 23.37 -16.40
CA ALA A 280 -25.15 24.09 -17.66
C ALA A 280 -23.74 24.46 -18.14
N ASP A 281 -23.55 24.58 -19.45
CA ASP A 281 -22.31 25.11 -20.02
C ASP A 281 -22.00 26.51 -19.49
N ASP A 282 -20.72 26.84 -19.38
CA ASP A 282 -20.22 28.12 -18.84
C ASP A 282 -19.40 28.88 -19.92
N PRO A 283 -20.08 29.50 -20.89
CA PRO A 283 -19.41 30.18 -22.02
C PRO A 283 -18.59 31.40 -21.59
N ASP A 284 -18.95 32.04 -20.49
CA ASP A 284 -18.26 33.24 -19.97
C ASP A 284 -17.04 32.93 -19.12
N TRP A 285 -16.76 31.65 -18.84
CA TRP A 285 -15.63 31.24 -18.03
C TRP A 285 -14.30 31.51 -18.70
N LYS A 286 -13.42 32.24 -18.02
CA LYS A 286 -12.06 32.51 -18.51
C LYS A 286 -11.05 31.61 -17.81
N MET A 287 -10.31 30.82 -18.60
CA MET A 287 -9.24 29.99 -18.08
C MET A 287 -8.10 30.88 -17.54
N PRO A 288 -7.39 30.45 -16.47
CA PRO A 288 -6.26 31.20 -15.94
C PRO A 288 -5.15 31.33 -16.98
N SER A 289 -4.56 32.54 -17.12
CA SER A 289 -3.37 32.73 -17.96
C SER A 289 -2.12 32.09 -17.33
N THR A 290 -1.24 31.52 -18.17
CA THR A 290 0.07 31.00 -17.71
C THR A 290 0.97 32.12 -17.17
N ASP A 291 0.66 33.41 -17.41
CA ASP A 291 1.40 34.54 -16.85
C ASP A 291 1.23 34.70 -15.33
N LEU A 292 0.21 34.09 -14.75
CA LEU A 292 0.05 34.00 -13.28
C LEU A 292 1.11 33.10 -12.65
N LEU A 293 1.78 32.25 -13.44
CA LEU A 293 2.79 31.31 -12.98
C LEU A 293 4.20 31.85 -13.19
N THR A 294 5.08 31.55 -12.25
CA THR A 294 6.49 31.97 -12.28
C THR A 294 7.26 31.27 -13.42
N LYS A 295 7.98 32.05 -14.24
CA LYS A 295 8.77 31.56 -15.39
C LYS A 295 10.18 31.05 -15.01
N LYS A 296 10.61 31.20 -13.75
CA LYS A 296 12.00 30.96 -13.34
C LYS A 296 12.36 29.47 -13.43
N GLN A 297 13.33 29.13 -14.29
CA GLN A 297 13.97 27.81 -14.38
C GLN A 297 15.47 27.98 -14.17
N SER A 298 16.10 27.11 -13.41
CA SER A 298 17.56 27.01 -13.30
C SER A 298 18.00 25.69 -13.94
N PRO A 299 19.01 25.68 -14.83
CA PRO A 299 19.47 24.45 -15.47
C PRO A 299 20.12 23.51 -14.47
N ALA A 300 20.10 22.22 -14.76
CA ALA A 300 20.82 21.20 -14.02
C ALA A 300 22.33 21.35 -14.19
N ASP A 301 23.09 21.00 -13.15
CA ASP A 301 24.55 20.91 -13.18
C ASP A 301 25.00 19.50 -12.78
N ALA A 302 25.39 18.72 -13.77
CA ALA A 302 25.79 17.32 -13.61
C ALA A 302 27.24 17.17 -13.10
N GLY A 303 28.01 18.25 -13.05
CA GLY A 303 29.46 18.19 -12.78
C GLY A 303 30.26 17.56 -13.91
N ASN A 304 31.38 16.94 -13.57
CA ASN A 304 32.26 16.31 -14.55
C ASN A 304 31.76 14.90 -14.94
N ILE A 305 31.02 14.83 -16.04
CA ILE A 305 30.38 13.59 -16.53
C ILE A 305 31.43 12.53 -16.88
N GLN A 306 32.54 12.89 -17.53
CA GLN A 306 33.57 11.94 -17.94
C GLN A 306 34.28 11.35 -16.73
N GLN A 307 34.63 12.17 -15.76
CA GLN A 307 35.27 11.70 -14.51
C GLN A 307 34.36 10.76 -13.73
N ASN A 308 33.08 11.08 -13.60
CA ASN A 308 32.11 10.23 -12.91
C ASN A 308 31.94 8.88 -13.64
N ALA A 309 31.94 8.88 -14.97
CA ALA A 309 31.86 7.64 -15.76
C ALA A 309 33.07 6.75 -15.54
N MET A 310 34.28 7.31 -15.53
CA MET A 310 35.51 6.58 -15.21
C MET A 310 35.47 5.99 -13.78
N ILE A 311 35.01 6.77 -12.79
CA ILE A 311 34.87 6.29 -11.42
C ILE A 311 33.89 5.11 -11.35
N ILE A 312 32.76 5.16 -12.05
CA ILE A 312 31.79 4.06 -12.11
C ILE A 312 32.41 2.82 -12.72
N GLN A 313 33.08 2.96 -13.86
CA GLN A 313 33.71 1.86 -14.57
C GLN A 313 34.81 1.20 -13.70
N ASN A 314 35.75 2.01 -13.19
CA ASN A 314 36.84 1.51 -12.34
C ASN A 314 36.34 0.85 -11.06
N THR A 315 35.31 1.43 -10.42
CA THR A 315 34.74 0.84 -9.21
C THR A 315 34.14 -0.53 -9.47
N LEU A 316 33.42 -0.70 -10.59
CA LEU A 316 32.84 -2.00 -10.93
C LEU A 316 33.93 -3.02 -11.32
N ALA A 317 35.01 -2.60 -12.01
CA ALA A 317 36.17 -3.41 -12.32
C ALA A 317 36.88 -3.87 -11.06
N GLU A 318 37.04 -3.03 -10.00
CA GLU A 318 37.60 -3.45 -8.69
C GLU A 318 36.81 -4.63 -8.07
N PHE A 319 35.56 -4.83 -8.43
CA PHE A 319 34.71 -5.96 -8.00
C PHE A 319 34.63 -7.11 -9.03
N GLY A 320 35.52 -7.10 -10.04
CA GLY A 320 35.59 -8.12 -11.10
C GLY A 320 34.39 -8.03 -12.07
N ILE A 321 33.83 -6.82 -12.30
CA ILE A 321 32.74 -6.59 -13.22
C ILE A 321 33.23 -5.57 -14.26
N ASP A 322 33.73 -6.04 -15.39
CA ASP A 322 34.17 -5.20 -16.50
C ASP A 322 32.94 -4.71 -17.31
N VAL A 323 32.67 -3.42 -17.29
CA VAL A 323 31.52 -2.83 -17.95
C VAL A 323 31.96 -1.87 -19.06
N GLU A 324 31.18 -1.81 -20.13
CA GLU A 324 31.37 -0.85 -21.20
C GLU A 324 30.43 0.35 -21.00
N MET A 325 31.00 1.56 -20.87
CA MET A 325 30.21 2.79 -20.77
C MET A 325 29.65 3.15 -22.15
N LYS A 326 28.32 3.43 -22.23
CA LYS A 326 27.64 3.74 -23.51
C LYS A 326 27.27 5.22 -23.64
N GLY A 327 26.93 5.87 -22.54
CA GLY A 327 26.55 7.28 -22.58
C GLY A 327 26.12 7.81 -21.21
N ALA A 328 25.70 9.08 -21.20
CA ALA A 328 25.12 9.72 -20.03
C ALA A 328 23.97 10.64 -20.43
N ASN A 329 22.84 10.52 -19.74
CA ASN A 329 21.66 11.38 -19.87
C ASN A 329 21.62 12.33 -18.67
N VAL A 330 21.69 13.64 -18.93
CA VAL A 330 21.57 14.66 -17.88
C VAL A 330 20.10 15.01 -17.69
N GLY A 331 19.54 14.53 -16.60
CA GLY A 331 18.15 14.84 -16.20
C GLY A 331 18.07 15.99 -15.20
N PRO A 332 16.86 16.35 -14.80
CA PRO A 332 16.65 17.49 -13.89
C PRO A 332 17.26 17.30 -12.50
N ARG A 333 17.30 16.09 -12.00
CA ARG A 333 17.73 15.77 -10.63
C ARG A 333 18.94 14.87 -10.56
N VAL A 334 19.04 13.96 -11.52
CA VAL A 334 20.11 12.96 -11.60
C VAL A 334 20.67 12.90 -13.02
N THR A 335 21.92 12.50 -13.12
CA THR A 335 22.51 12.07 -14.39
C THR A 335 22.55 10.56 -14.42
N GLN A 336 21.92 9.94 -15.43
CA GLN A 336 21.92 8.50 -15.65
C GLN A 336 23.08 8.13 -16.56
N TYR A 337 24.05 7.37 -16.02
CA TYR A 337 25.12 6.76 -16.77
C TYR A 337 24.68 5.41 -17.29
N THR A 338 24.69 5.21 -18.60
CA THR A 338 24.29 3.94 -19.22
C THR A 338 25.51 3.09 -19.50
N LEU A 339 25.44 1.83 -19.13
CA LEU A 339 26.52 0.87 -19.27
C LEU A 339 25.99 -0.50 -19.73
N LYS A 340 26.85 -1.24 -20.43
CA LYS A 340 26.61 -2.62 -20.85
C LYS A 340 27.46 -3.56 -20.02
N ALA A 341 26.82 -4.53 -19.39
CA ALA A 341 27.53 -5.60 -18.68
C ALA A 341 27.98 -6.71 -19.63
N PRO A 342 29.10 -7.36 -19.37
CA PRO A 342 29.52 -8.52 -20.15
C PRO A 342 28.55 -9.69 -19.98
N GLY A 343 28.53 -10.60 -20.95
CA GLY A 343 27.66 -11.76 -20.93
C GLY A 343 27.93 -12.67 -19.73
N GLY A 344 26.88 -13.14 -19.05
CA GLY A 344 26.99 -14.06 -17.91
C GLY A 344 27.09 -13.39 -16.53
N VAL A 345 27.20 -12.07 -16.45
CA VAL A 345 27.18 -11.33 -15.16
C VAL A 345 25.78 -11.28 -14.60
N ASN A 346 25.64 -11.65 -13.33
CA ASN A 346 24.37 -11.52 -12.62
C ASN A 346 24.10 -10.04 -12.29
N LEU A 347 23.03 -9.47 -12.84
CA LEU A 347 22.64 -8.06 -12.64
C LEU A 347 22.48 -7.68 -11.16
N SER A 348 22.06 -8.62 -10.32
CA SER A 348 21.96 -8.39 -8.87
C SER A 348 23.30 -8.08 -8.20
N LYS A 349 24.42 -8.58 -8.74
CA LYS A 349 25.77 -8.24 -8.23
C LYS A 349 26.10 -6.78 -8.50
N ILE A 350 25.67 -6.23 -9.65
CA ILE A 350 25.86 -4.83 -10.01
C ILE A 350 24.96 -3.96 -9.14
N SER A 351 23.68 -4.30 -9.02
CA SER A 351 22.69 -3.53 -8.22
C SER A 351 23.07 -3.46 -6.74
N ALA A 352 23.81 -4.43 -6.23
CA ALA A 352 24.30 -4.45 -4.85
C ALA A 352 25.48 -3.50 -4.58
N ARG A 353 26.06 -2.84 -5.61
CA ARG A 353 27.20 -1.92 -5.48
C ARG A 353 26.80 -0.45 -5.39
N ASP A 354 25.56 -0.17 -5.10
CA ASP A 354 25.04 1.20 -4.96
C ASP A 354 25.75 2.01 -3.88
N LYS A 355 26.12 1.38 -2.75
CA LYS A 355 26.81 2.04 -1.63
C LYS A 355 28.27 2.33 -1.94
N GLU A 356 28.98 1.40 -2.54
CA GLU A 356 30.38 1.56 -2.96
C GLU A 356 30.51 2.64 -4.03
N LEU A 357 29.60 2.65 -5.01
CA LEU A 357 29.54 3.71 -6.01
C LEU A 357 29.21 5.06 -5.39
N ALA A 358 28.24 5.13 -4.46
CA ALA A 358 27.92 6.38 -3.76
C ALA A 358 29.12 6.92 -2.98
N TYR A 359 29.90 6.05 -2.32
CA TYR A 359 31.12 6.42 -1.60
C TYR A 359 32.20 6.98 -2.55
N LYS A 360 32.52 6.26 -3.64
CA LYS A 360 33.55 6.67 -4.60
C LYS A 360 33.17 7.97 -5.36
N LEU A 361 31.88 8.16 -5.65
CA LEU A 361 31.36 9.36 -6.31
C LEU A 361 31.09 10.53 -5.33
N SER A 362 31.33 10.35 -4.05
CA SER A 362 30.97 11.31 -2.98
C SER A 362 29.49 11.76 -3.08
N ALA A 363 28.63 10.85 -3.53
CA ALA A 363 27.20 11.10 -3.72
C ALA A 363 26.41 10.67 -2.48
N LYS A 364 25.31 11.38 -2.18
CA LYS A 364 24.44 11.08 -1.04
C LYS A 364 23.82 9.69 -1.15
N THR A 365 23.43 9.30 -2.37
CA THR A 365 22.88 8.01 -2.71
C THR A 365 23.05 7.80 -4.22
N VAL A 366 23.18 6.56 -4.66
CA VAL A 366 23.17 6.14 -6.07
C VAL A 366 22.07 5.10 -6.23
N ARG A 367 21.29 5.19 -7.31
CA ARG A 367 20.32 4.18 -7.68
C ARG A 367 20.82 3.45 -8.93
N ILE A 368 20.74 2.13 -8.92
CA ILE A 368 21.11 1.31 -10.08
C ILE A 368 19.85 0.65 -10.61
N GLU A 369 19.56 0.91 -11.88
CA GLU A 369 18.46 0.31 -12.62
C GLU A 369 19.01 -0.77 -13.56
N ALA A 370 18.73 -2.02 -13.25
CA ALA A 370 19.33 -3.14 -13.96
C ALA A 370 18.29 -4.25 -14.25
N PRO A 371 17.86 -4.37 -15.50
CA PRO A 371 18.15 -3.53 -16.68
C PRO A 371 17.31 -2.24 -16.73
N ILE A 372 17.72 -1.28 -17.57
CA ILE A 372 16.82 -0.18 -17.99
C ILE A 372 15.68 -0.79 -18.82
N PRO A 373 14.42 -0.49 -18.52
CA PRO A 373 13.26 -1.06 -19.21
C PRO A 373 13.36 -0.89 -20.76
N GLY A 374 13.05 -1.96 -21.48
CA GLY A 374 13.11 -1.97 -22.94
C GLY A 374 14.51 -2.02 -23.56
N THR A 375 15.59 -2.07 -22.75
CA THR A 375 16.96 -2.09 -23.22
C THR A 375 17.78 -3.24 -22.60
N GLN A 376 18.96 -3.51 -23.14
CA GLN A 376 19.95 -4.41 -22.54
C GLN A 376 21.04 -3.65 -21.76
N LEU A 377 20.74 -2.39 -21.41
CA LEU A 377 21.66 -1.53 -20.69
C LEU A 377 21.30 -1.44 -19.20
N ILE A 378 22.26 -1.02 -18.41
CA ILE A 378 22.14 -0.75 -16.98
C ILE A 378 22.30 0.74 -16.79
N GLY A 379 21.44 1.35 -15.98
CA GLY A 379 21.49 2.75 -15.62
C GLY A 379 22.05 2.92 -14.21
N VAL A 380 23.08 3.75 -14.08
CA VAL A 380 23.61 4.21 -12.78
C VAL A 380 23.21 5.69 -12.63
N GLU A 381 22.28 5.97 -11.74
CA GLU A 381 21.72 7.30 -11.51
C GLU A 381 22.49 8.00 -10.38
N VAL A 382 23.22 9.04 -10.74
CA VAL A 382 24.04 9.84 -9.82
C VAL A 382 23.40 11.23 -9.63
N PRO A 383 23.21 11.71 -8.38
CA PRO A 383 22.66 13.03 -8.14
C PRO A 383 23.47 14.14 -8.78
N ASN A 384 22.79 15.11 -9.42
CA ASN A 384 23.41 16.30 -9.94
C ASN A 384 23.95 17.18 -8.78
N ILE A 385 25.01 17.93 -9.02
CA ILE A 385 25.54 18.91 -8.07
C ILE A 385 24.50 19.97 -7.78
N ARG A 386 23.80 20.44 -8.83
CA ARG A 386 22.66 21.34 -8.73
C ARG A 386 21.50 20.79 -9.57
N ALA A 387 20.34 20.67 -8.92
CA ALA A 387 19.12 20.23 -9.58
C ALA A 387 18.51 21.32 -10.45
N GLU A 388 17.86 20.93 -11.55
CA GLU A 388 16.98 21.81 -12.32
C GLU A 388 15.70 22.11 -11.52
N GLY A 389 15.23 23.36 -11.58
CA GLY A 389 13.91 23.74 -11.08
C GLY A 389 12.83 23.45 -12.12
N VAL A 390 12.08 22.35 -11.96
CA VAL A 390 10.95 22.03 -12.85
C VAL A 390 9.74 22.87 -12.45
N SER A 391 9.33 23.84 -13.31
CA SER A 391 8.18 24.70 -13.04
C SER A 391 6.90 24.17 -13.67
N LEU A 392 5.74 24.38 -13.01
CA LEU A 392 4.43 24.04 -13.57
C LEU A 392 4.19 24.79 -14.90
N ARG A 393 4.59 26.09 -15.00
CA ARG A 393 4.47 26.88 -16.23
C ARG A 393 5.14 26.17 -17.41
N GLY A 394 6.38 25.70 -17.25
CA GLY A 394 7.12 25.03 -18.33
C GLY A 394 6.47 23.74 -18.81
N LEU A 395 5.75 23.04 -17.92
CA LEU A 395 5.00 21.84 -18.30
C LEU A 395 3.68 22.17 -19.00
N ILE A 396 2.93 23.17 -18.55
CA ILE A 396 1.68 23.61 -19.20
C ILE A 396 1.95 24.20 -20.59
N GLU A 397 3.09 24.84 -20.79
CA GLU A 397 3.51 25.40 -22.10
C GLU A 397 4.14 24.34 -23.01
N SER A 398 4.40 23.10 -22.55
CA SER A 398 5.01 22.02 -23.35
C SER A 398 4.10 21.47 -24.44
N GLU A 399 4.72 20.81 -25.43
CA GLU A 399 3.98 20.16 -26.52
C GLU A 399 3.16 18.98 -26.00
N GLU A 400 3.70 18.21 -25.06
CA GLU A 400 3.00 17.06 -24.45
C GLU A 400 1.69 17.49 -23.79
N TRP A 401 1.68 18.64 -23.10
CA TRP A 401 0.46 19.20 -22.53
C TRP A 401 -0.54 19.64 -23.60
N ARG A 402 -0.09 20.30 -24.66
CA ARG A 402 -0.95 20.82 -25.74
C ARG A 402 -1.57 19.70 -26.58
N HIS A 403 -0.84 18.62 -26.82
CA HIS A 403 -1.33 17.48 -27.58
C HIS A 403 -2.34 16.63 -26.79
N ASN A 404 -2.21 16.54 -25.49
CA ASN A 404 -3.16 15.82 -24.67
C ASN A 404 -4.39 16.72 -24.37
N LYS A 405 -5.55 16.37 -24.97
CA LYS A 405 -6.79 17.13 -24.83
C LYS A 405 -7.76 16.55 -23.78
N ALA A 406 -7.37 15.49 -23.09
CA ALA A 406 -8.22 14.86 -22.08
C ALA A 406 -8.53 15.84 -20.93
N PRO A 407 -9.78 15.87 -20.42
CA PRO A 407 -10.23 16.87 -19.46
C PRO A 407 -9.48 16.78 -18.13
N LEU A 408 -9.11 15.59 -17.68
CA LEU A 408 -8.42 15.41 -16.39
C LEU A 408 -6.90 15.25 -16.53
N THR A 409 -6.32 15.78 -17.60
CA THR A 409 -4.85 15.81 -17.77
C THR A 409 -4.22 16.71 -16.72
N PHE A 410 -3.14 16.22 -16.10
CA PHE A 410 -2.33 16.97 -15.14
C PHE A 410 -0.83 16.83 -15.44
N ALA A 411 -0.07 17.86 -15.08
CA ALA A 411 1.37 17.86 -15.20
C ALA A 411 1.99 17.04 -14.07
N VAL A 412 2.82 16.06 -14.40
CA VAL A 412 3.53 15.23 -13.41
C VAL A 412 4.91 15.81 -13.13
N GLY A 413 5.72 16.06 -14.15
CA GLY A 413 7.07 16.53 -13.99
C GLY A 413 7.93 16.35 -15.24
N LYS A 414 9.22 16.08 -15.04
CA LYS A 414 10.16 15.68 -16.08
C LYS A 414 10.79 14.35 -15.75
N ASP A 415 10.96 13.50 -16.76
CA ASP A 415 11.66 12.24 -16.64
C ASP A 415 13.19 12.40 -16.45
N ILE A 416 13.92 11.29 -16.37
CA ILE A 416 15.39 11.27 -16.23
C ILE A 416 16.13 11.79 -17.49
N SER A 417 15.45 11.94 -18.62
CA SER A 417 16.00 12.54 -19.84
C SER A 417 15.68 14.03 -19.98
N GLY A 418 14.89 14.58 -19.04
CA GLY A 418 14.44 15.98 -19.07
C GLY A 418 13.18 16.21 -19.89
N LYS A 419 12.52 15.15 -20.39
CA LYS A 419 11.30 15.25 -21.18
C LYS A 419 10.10 15.51 -20.26
N PRO A 420 9.18 16.43 -20.63
CA PRO A 420 7.92 16.64 -19.88
C PRO A 420 7.07 15.38 -19.81
N VAL A 421 6.52 15.13 -18.64
CA VAL A 421 5.58 14.02 -18.38
C VAL A 421 4.25 14.59 -17.94
N VAL A 422 3.21 14.26 -18.68
CA VAL A 422 1.82 14.57 -18.37
C VAL A 422 1.02 13.27 -18.28
N ALA A 423 -0.01 13.24 -17.46
CA ALA A 423 -0.86 12.06 -17.28
C ALA A 423 -2.33 12.48 -17.26
N ASP A 424 -3.22 11.57 -17.63
CA ASP A 424 -4.66 11.75 -17.49
C ASP A 424 -5.20 10.94 -16.29
N LEU A 425 -5.81 11.62 -15.33
CA LEU A 425 -6.37 10.99 -14.13
C LEU A 425 -7.53 10.03 -14.49
N ALA A 426 -8.26 10.27 -15.58
CA ALA A 426 -9.33 9.39 -16.03
C ALA A 426 -8.78 8.05 -16.54
N ASP A 427 -7.64 8.07 -17.25
CA ASP A 427 -6.95 6.87 -17.69
C ASP A 427 -6.24 6.15 -16.54
N MET A 428 -5.70 6.89 -15.61
CA MET A 428 -5.11 6.35 -14.36
C MET A 428 -6.16 5.77 -13.42
N ARG A 429 -7.45 5.97 -13.70
CA ARG A 429 -8.63 5.65 -12.88
C ARG A 429 -8.63 6.46 -11.58
N HIS A 430 -7.72 6.17 -10.67
CA HIS A 430 -7.53 6.84 -9.38
C HIS A 430 -6.03 6.94 -9.11
N LEU A 431 -5.64 7.76 -8.15
CA LEU A 431 -4.22 8.00 -7.87
C LEU A 431 -3.95 7.91 -6.36
N LEU A 432 -2.95 7.11 -5.98
CA LEU A 432 -2.39 7.06 -4.64
C LEU A 432 -1.06 7.79 -4.61
N ILE A 433 -0.90 8.76 -3.69
CA ILE A 433 0.32 9.54 -3.52
C ILE A 433 0.85 9.32 -2.10
N ALA A 434 2.05 8.76 -1.95
CA ALA A 434 2.61 8.50 -0.63
C ALA A 434 4.08 8.89 -0.51
N GLY A 435 4.50 9.28 0.69
CA GLY A 435 5.89 9.63 1.00
C GLY A 435 6.02 10.38 2.32
N THR A 436 7.23 10.45 2.87
CA THR A 436 7.49 11.13 4.14
C THR A 436 7.30 12.65 4.07
N THR A 437 7.15 13.29 5.21
CA THR A 437 7.08 14.76 5.32
C THR A 437 8.29 15.42 4.62
N GLY A 438 8.04 16.46 3.82
CA GLY A 438 9.10 17.16 3.07
C GLY A 438 9.61 16.41 1.84
N SER A 439 9.03 15.28 1.45
CA SER A 439 9.44 14.53 0.26
C SER A 439 8.93 15.13 -1.06
N GLY A 440 7.81 15.88 -1.03
CA GLY A 440 7.19 16.51 -2.19
C GLY A 440 5.71 16.17 -2.39
N LYS A 441 5.09 15.38 -1.49
CA LYS A 441 3.68 14.95 -1.57
C LYS A 441 2.71 16.13 -1.76
N SER A 442 2.72 17.09 -0.86
CA SER A 442 1.80 18.25 -0.90
C SER A 442 2.03 19.12 -2.14
N VAL A 443 3.30 19.26 -2.57
CA VAL A 443 3.63 19.97 -3.81
C VAL A 443 3.02 19.28 -5.03
N MET A 444 3.08 17.95 -5.09
CA MET A 444 2.47 17.18 -6.20
C MET A 444 0.93 17.27 -6.16
N THR A 445 0.32 17.18 -5.00
CA THR A 445 -1.15 17.35 -4.86
C THR A 445 -1.56 18.74 -5.33
N ASN A 446 -0.83 19.78 -4.96
CA ASN A 446 -1.05 21.15 -5.44
C ASN A 446 -0.84 21.25 -6.96
N THR A 447 0.23 20.65 -7.50
CA THR A 447 0.50 20.64 -8.95
C THR A 447 -0.63 19.96 -9.73
N LEU A 448 -1.18 18.85 -9.20
CA LEU A 448 -2.32 18.17 -9.79
C LEU A 448 -3.57 19.06 -9.78
N ILE A 449 -3.96 19.61 -8.62
CA ILE A 449 -5.14 20.48 -8.52
C ILE A 449 -4.97 21.70 -9.45
N MET A 450 -3.82 22.37 -9.41
CA MET A 450 -3.53 23.52 -10.29
C MET A 450 -3.64 23.13 -11.77
N SER A 451 -3.11 21.99 -12.18
CA SER A 451 -3.21 21.51 -13.56
C SER A 451 -4.66 21.33 -14.00
N LEU A 452 -5.50 20.73 -13.13
CA LEU A 452 -6.92 20.55 -13.40
C LEU A 452 -7.67 21.89 -13.51
N LEU A 453 -7.32 22.89 -12.67
CA LEU A 453 -7.90 24.23 -12.71
C LEU A 453 -7.50 25.02 -13.97
N TYR A 454 -6.34 24.74 -14.56
CA TYR A 454 -5.92 25.31 -15.85
C TYR A 454 -6.60 24.70 -17.07
N ARG A 455 -7.40 23.64 -16.90
CA ARG A 455 -8.01 22.90 -18.01
C ARG A 455 -9.54 22.87 -17.96
N ASN A 456 -10.12 23.04 -16.79
CA ASN A 456 -11.56 22.84 -16.61
C ASN A 456 -12.25 24.08 -16.04
N SER A 457 -13.48 24.33 -16.51
CA SER A 457 -14.42 25.21 -15.86
C SER A 457 -15.14 24.49 -14.67
N PRO A 458 -15.81 25.20 -13.79
CA PRO A 458 -16.65 24.58 -12.74
C PRO A 458 -17.80 23.71 -13.26
N SER A 459 -18.24 23.93 -14.51
CA SER A 459 -19.24 23.10 -15.18
C SER A 459 -18.64 21.82 -15.80
N ASP A 460 -17.30 21.79 -16.05
CA ASP A 460 -16.60 20.61 -16.54
C ASP A 460 -16.12 19.70 -15.42
N MET A 461 -15.68 20.30 -14.30
CA MET A 461 -15.10 19.56 -13.17
C MET A 461 -15.43 20.22 -11.83
N ARG A 462 -15.78 19.39 -10.87
CA ARG A 462 -16.03 19.78 -9.47
C ARG A 462 -15.04 19.08 -8.53
N LEU A 463 -14.72 19.73 -7.42
CA LEU A 463 -13.77 19.26 -6.43
C LEU A 463 -14.43 19.03 -5.07
N ILE A 464 -14.09 17.91 -4.44
CA ILE A 464 -14.27 17.69 -3.00
C ILE A 464 -12.88 17.57 -2.40
N ILE A 465 -12.52 18.45 -1.47
CA ILE A 465 -11.19 18.46 -0.85
C ILE A 465 -11.33 18.16 0.64
N VAL A 466 -10.58 17.15 1.10
CA VAL A 466 -10.53 16.73 2.51
C VAL A 466 -9.10 16.97 3.03
N ASP A 467 -8.98 17.92 3.97
CA ASP A 467 -7.73 18.28 4.65
C ASP A 467 -7.94 18.23 6.18
N PRO A 468 -7.69 17.07 6.82
CA PRO A 468 -7.86 16.93 8.27
C PRO A 468 -6.91 17.85 9.07
N LYS A 469 -5.79 18.24 8.48
CA LYS A 469 -4.76 19.07 9.13
C LYS A 469 -5.00 20.56 9.02
N ARG A 470 -5.88 21.02 8.11
CA ARG A 470 -6.24 22.42 7.85
C ARG A 470 -5.05 23.31 7.45
N VAL A 471 -4.06 22.77 6.76
CA VAL A 471 -2.82 23.48 6.45
C VAL A 471 -2.60 23.59 4.95
N GLU A 472 -2.56 22.47 4.26
CA GLU A 472 -2.06 22.38 2.88
C GLU A 472 -3.07 22.88 1.85
N MET A 473 -4.37 22.63 2.07
CA MET A 473 -5.43 22.89 1.09
C MET A 473 -6.21 24.20 1.36
N ALA A 474 -5.90 24.90 2.44
CA ALA A 474 -6.62 26.14 2.83
C ALA A 474 -6.60 27.23 1.75
N VAL A 475 -5.57 27.26 0.89
CA VAL A 475 -5.43 28.20 -0.23
C VAL A 475 -6.54 28.07 -1.27
N TYR A 476 -7.18 26.88 -1.41
CA TYR A 476 -8.28 26.61 -2.35
C TYR A 476 -9.65 26.95 -1.79
N LYS A 477 -9.75 27.47 -0.56
CA LYS A 477 -11.01 27.86 0.02
C LYS A 477 -11.78 28.80 -0.93
N ASP A 478 -13.09 28.59 -1.05
CA ASP A 478 -14.05 29.41 -1.79
C ASP A 478 -13.78 29.56 -3.30
N ILE A 479 -13.02 28.65 -3.94
CA ILE A 479 -12.96 28.61 -5.42
C ILE A 479 -14.26 28.04 -6.00
N PRO A 480 -14.70 28.51 -7.20
CA PRO A 480 -15.96 28.07 -7.82
C PRO A 480 -16.08 26.58 -8.11
N HIS A 481 -14.97 25.86 -8.21
CA HIS A 481 -14.93 24.42 -8.49
C HIS A 481 -15.32 23.57 -7.28
N LEU A 482 -15.33 24.09 -6.07
CA LEU A 482 -15.65 23.31 -4.86
C LEU A 482 -17.15 22.97 -4.79
N LEU A 483 -17.44 21.69 -4.52
CA LEU A 483 -18.80 21.21 -4.20
C LEU A 483 -19.18 21.46 -2.74
N THR A 484 -18.19 21.53 -1.85
CA THR A 484 -18.38 21.79 -0.42
C THR A 484 -17.26 22.70 0.09
N PRO A 485 -17.42 23.37 1.23
CA PRO A 485 -16.27 23.90 1.96
C PRO A 485 -15.24 22.80 2.20
N ILE A 486 -13.95 23.15 2.29
CA ILE A 486 -12.87 22.18 2.56
C ILE A 486 -13.19 21.39 3.82
N ILE A 487 -13.27 20.07 3.70
CA ILE A 487 -13.67 19.16 4.77
C ILE A 487 -12.46 18.87 5.67
N ASN A 488 -12.60 19.10 6.96
CA ASN A 488 -11.56 18.89 7.95
C ASN A 488 -11.96 17.95 9.11
N ASP A 489 -13.17 17.44 9.06
CA ASP A 489 -13.76 16.56 10.05
C ASP A 489 -14.03 15.17 9.45
N THR A 490 -13.73 14.11 10.21
CA THR A 490 -13.85 12.72 9.73
C THR A 490 -15.30 12.34 9.45
N ALA A 491 -16.27 12.82 10.24
CA ALA A 491 -17.68 12.50 10.00
C ALA A 491 -18.17 13.13 8.70
N LYS A 492 -17.80 14.40 8.44
CA LYS A 492 -18.11 15.06 7.17
C LYS A 492 -17.40 14.43 5.98
N ALA A 493 -16.16 13.94 6.17
CA ALA A 493 -15.45 13.21 5.13
C ALA A 493 -16.15 11.89 4.78
N LEU A 494 -16.63 11.13 5.78
CA LEU A 494 -17.45 9.94 5.55
C LEU A 494 -18.79 10.28 4.87
N SER A 495 -19.45 11.38 5.29
CA SER A 495 -20.67 11.87 4.64
C SER A 495 -20.42 12.14 3.16
N ALA A 496 -19.36 12.88 2.83
CA ALA A 496 -18.97 13.17 1.45
C ALA A 496 -18.67 11.91 0.63
N MET A 497 -18.01 10.91 1.21
CA MET A 497 -17.74 9.64 0.53
C MET A 497 -19.01 8.81 0.31
N LYS A 498 -19.96 8.83 1.26
CA LYS A 498 -21.28 8.19 1.08
C LYS A 498 -22.10 8.91 -0.01
N TRP A 499 -22.13 10.23 0.03
CA TRP A 499 -22.76 11.01 -1.03
C TRP A 499 -22.15 10.69 -2.40
N ALA A 500 -20.81 10.63 -2.49
CA ALA A 500 -20.14 10.32 -3.73
C ALA A 500 -20.52 8.93 -4.27
N ALA A 501 -20.65 7.92 -3.40
CA ALA A 501 -21.13 6.61 -3.80
C ALA A 501 -22.58 6.64 -4.30
N GLY A 502 -23.46 7.40 -3.63
CA GLY A 502 -24.84 7.59 -4.06
C GLY A 502 -24.94 8.38 -5.38
N GLU A 503 -24.13 9.44 -5.56
CA GLU A 503 -24.05 10.19 -6.81
C GLU A 503 -23.55 9.31 -7.97
N MET A 504 -22.61 8.44 -7.72
CA MET A 504 -22.14 7.47 -8.71
C MET A 504 -23.29 6.57 -9.19
N ASP A 505 -24.12 6.07 -8.27
CA ASP A 505 -25.28 5.24 -8.60
C ASP A 505 -26.33 6.03 -9.39
N ARG A 506 -26.64 7.27 -8.99
CA ARG A 506 -27.53 8.18 -9.73
C ARG A 506 -27.06 8.41 -11.18
N ARG A 507 -25.74 8.62 -11.36
CA ARG A 507 -25.14 8.79 -12.69
C ARG A 507 -25.27 7.54 -13.55
N TYR A 508 -25.12 6.36 -12.96
CA TYR A 508 -25.35 5.12 -13.69
C TYR A 508 -26.77 4.99 -14.18
N THR A 509 -27.77 5.32 -13.35
CA THR A 509 -29.18 5.32 -13.75
C THR A 509 -29.45 6.27 -14.92
N VAL A 510 -28.95 7.51 -14.85
CA VAL A 510 -29.11 8.49 -15.94
C VAL A 510 -28.40 8.07 -17.22
N MET A 511 -27.21 7.48 -17.12
CA MET A 511 -26.48 6.97 -18.30
C MET A 511 -27.19 5.75 -18.91
N GLU A 512 -27.78 4.87 -18.09
CA GLU A 512 -28.58 3.73 -18.55
C GLU A 512 -29.82 4.19 -19.29
N GLU A 513 -30.57 5.18 -18.77
CA GLU A 513 -31.71 5.81 -19.43
C GLU A 513 -31.34 6.47 -20.75
N ALA A 514 -30.15 7.11 -20.83
CA ALA A 514 -29.63 7.72 -22.03
C ALA A 514 -29.05 6.69 -23.04
N GLY A 515 -28.91 5.41 -22.64
CA GLY A 515 -28.36 4.34 -23.47
C GLY A 515 -26.85 4.44 -23.72
N VAL A 516 -26.09 5.11 -22.82
CA VAL A 516 -24.66 5.33 -22.93
C VAL A 516 -23.89 4.59 -21.84
N LYS A 517 -22.58 4.34 -22.03
CA LYS A 517 -21.77 3.50 -21.14
C LYS A 517 -20.90 4.27 -20.16
N ASN A 518 -20.66 5.55 -20.40
CA ASN A 518 -19.77 6.37 -19.58
C ASN A 518 -20.10 7.86 -19.73
N ILE A 519 -19.55 8.65 -18.82
CA ILE A 519 -19.76 10.10 -18.77
C ILE A 519 -19.30 10.84 -20.05
N TYR A 520 -18.27 10.37 -20.72
CA TYR A 520 -17.77 11.00 -21.94
C TYR A 520 -18.79 10.87 -23.07
N ASP A 521 -19.37 9.68 -23.28
CA ASP A 521 -20.41 9.43 -24.26
C ASP A 521 -21.69 10.20 -23.90
N TYR A 522 -22.05 10.28 -22.60
CA TYR A 522 -23.18 11.07 -22.12
C TYR A 522 -22.99 12.55 -22.46
N ASN A 523 -21.88 13.14 -22.08
CA ASN A 523 -21.61 14.55 -22.31
C ASN A 523 -21.53 14.91 -23.81
N ASN A 524 -21.03 13.99 -24.67
CA ASN A 524 -21.07 14.19 -26.11
C ASN A 524 -22.49 14.14 -26.65
N LEU A 525 -23.32 13.19 -26.18
CA LEU A 525 -24.74 13.12 -26.55
C LEU A 525 -25.49 14.39 -26.17
N MET A 526 -25.20 14.95 -24.98
CA MET A 526 -25.82 16.21 -24.53
C MET A 526 -25.35 17.41 -25.38
N LYS A 527 -24.10 17.42 -25.83
CA LYS A 527 -23.62 18.46 -26.76
C LYS A 527 -24.31 18.41 -28.10
N GLU A 528 -24.60 17.21 -28.63
CA GLU A 528 -25.31 17.04 -29.92
C GLU A 528 -26.80 17.46 -29.83
N LYS A 529 -27.42 17.32 -28.67
CA LYS A 529 -28.83 17.69 -28.43
C LYS A 529 -29.05 19.17 -28.11
N LYS A 530 -28.02 19.99 -28.17
CA LYS A 530 -27.98 21.37 -27.65
C LYS A 530 -29.05 22.35 -28.23
N ASP A 531 -29.77 21.95 -29.30
CA ASP A 531 -30.72 22.83 -29.96
C ASP A 531 -32.16 22.75 -29.44
N GLU A 532 -32.49 21.84 -28.51
CA GLU A 532 -33.90 21.63 -28.16
C GLU A 532 -34.32 21.97 -26.71
N GLU A 533 -33.46 21.93 -25.70
CA GLU A 533 -33.74 22.35 -24.30
C GLU A 533 -32.45 22.27 -23.47
N GLY A 534 -32.10 23.31 -22.72
CA GLY A 534 -30.95 23.47 -21.83
C GLY A 534 -30.28 22.17 -21.37
N ASN A 535 -29.45 21.60 -22.21
CA ASN A 535 -28.86 20.26 -21.96
C ASN A 535 -27.69 20.34 -20.99
N ASP A 536 -27.97 19.90 -19.79
CA ASP A 536 -27.01 19.89 -18.69
C ASP A 536 -26.05 18.72 -18.82
N LYS A 537 -24.76 19.01 -18.89
CA LYS A 537 -23.69 18.00 -18.87
C LYS A 537 -23.37 17.54 -17.45
N MET A 538 -22.86 16.34 -17.27
CA MET A 538 -22.34 15.86 -16.00
C MET A 538 -20.89 16.35 -15.82
N PRO A 539 -20.56 17.13 -14.76
CA PRO A 539 -19.17 17.47 -14.45
C PRO A 539 -18.40 16.23 -13.95
N TYR A 540 -17.11 16.15 -14.27
CA TYR A 540 -16.23 15.23 -13.56
C TYR A 540 -16.16 15.62 -12.09
N ILE A 541 -16.03 14.64 -11.19
CA ILE A 541 -15.87 14.88 -9.75
C ILE A 541 -14.53 14.31 -9.31
N VAL A 542 -13.63 15.16 -8.84
CA VAL A 542 -12.34 14.75 -8.28
C VAL A 542 -12.36 14.94 -6.77
N ILE A 543 -12.17 13.83 -6.05
CA ILE A 543 -12.14 13.80 -4.58
C ILE A 543 -10.70 13.70 -4.15
N VAL A 544 -10.17 14.73 -3.49
CA VAL A 544 -8.80 14.82 -3.02
C VAL A 544 -8.76 14.66 -1.51
N ILE A 545 -8.05 13.65 -1.02
CA ILE A 545 -7.81 13.41 0.41
C ILE A 545 -6.31 13.62 0.67
N ASP A 546 -5.94 14.71 1.34
CA ASP A 546 -4.54 15.08 1.57
C ASP A 546 -3.83 14.15 2.57
N GLU A 547 -4.53 13.69 3.61
CA GLU A 547 -3.96 12.75 4.58
C GLU A 547 -4.94 11.63 4.91
N MET A 548 -4.90 10.57 4.12
CA MET A 548 -5.77 9.40 4.29
C MET A 548 -5.53 8.69 5.64
N SER A 549 -4.29 8.74 6.19
CA SER A 549 -3.97 8.05 7.44
C SER A 549 -4.82 8.52 8.61
N ASP A 550 -5.16 9.81 8.67
CA ASP A 550 -5.89 10.38 9.79
C ASP A 550 -7.35 9.92 9.78
N LEU A 551 -7.94 9.74 8.60
CA LEU A 551 -9.28 9.18 8.42
C LEU A 551 -9.29 7.66 8.66
N MET A 552 -8.33 6.94 8.10
CA MET A 552 -8.22 5.47 8.23
C MET A 552 -7.95 5.02 9.68
N MET A 553 -7.29 5.84 10.49
CA MET A 553 -7.09 5.56 11.91
C MET A 553 -8.37 5.72 12.73
N GLN A 554 -9.31 6.56 12.32
CA GLN A 554 -10.53 6.86 13.03
C GLN A 554 -11.72 6.01 12.56
N ALA A 555 -11.84 5.80 11.24
CA ALA A 555 -13.02 5.22 10.62
C ALA A 555 -12.69 4.26 9.45
N SER A 556 -11.69 3.40 9.60
CA SER A 556 -11.25 2.49 8.52
C SER A 556 -12.35 1.54 8.05
N LYS A 557 -13.20 1.06 8.97
CA LYS A 557 -14.27 0.10 8.64
C LYS A 557 -15.34 0.66 7.71
N GLU A 558 -15.61 1.97 7.83
CA GLU A 558 -16.60 2.66 6.99
C GLU A 558 -15.95 3.25 5.73
N LEU A 559 -14.73 3.79 5.85
CA LEU A 559 -14.07 4.50 4.76
C LEU A 559 -13.53 3.56 3.68
N GLU A 560 -12.89 2.45 4.07
CA GLU A 560 -12.27 1.52 3.12
C GLU A 560 -13.26 0.94 2.10
N PRO A 561 -14.45 0.43 2.50
CA PRO A 561 -15.45 -0.03 1.55
C PRO A 561 -15.94 1.04 0.58
N LEU A 562 -16.08 2.30 1.03
CA LEU A 562 -16.48 3.42 0.17
C LEU A 562 -15.40 3.76 -0.85
N ILE A 563 -14.12 3.81 -0.42
CA ILE A 563 -12.98 3.98 -1.32
C ILE A 563 -12.97 2.87 -2.37
N VAL A 564 -13.09 1.61 -1.96
CA VAL A 564 -13.07 0.45 -2.86
C VAL A 564 -14.23 0.51 -3.86
N ARG A 565 -15.45 0.82 -3.41
CA ARG A 565 -16.63 0.92 -4.27
C ARG A 565 -16.46 2.00 -5.34
N ILE A 566 -16.03 3.20 -4.94
CA ILE A 566 -15.78 4.29 -5.89
C ILE A 566 -14.61 3.94 -6.83
N ALA A 567 -13.57 3.28 -6.31
CA ALA A 567 -12.43 2.87 -7.13
C ALA A 567 -12.79 1.82 -8.18
N GLN A 568 -13.75 0.96 -7.93
CA GLN A 568 -14.21 -0.06 -8.88
C GLN A 568 -15.13 0.51 -9.96
N LEU A 569 -16.01 1.42 -9.62
CA LEU A 569 -17.11 1.87 -10.49
C LEU A 569 -16.99 3.34 -10.91
N GLY A 570 -16.25 4.18 -10.20
CA GLY A 570 -16.20 5.62 -10.40
C GLY A 570 -15.71 6.06 -11.79
N ARG A 571 -14.83 5.30 -12.46
CA ARG A 571 -14.24 5.66 -13.77
C ARG A 571 -15.30 5.99 -14.81
N ALA A 572 -16.28 5.10 -15.00
CA ALA A 572 -17.33 5.30 -16.00
C ALA A 572 -18.28 6.45 -15.62
N ALA A 573 -18.51 6.67 -14.34
CA ALA A 573 -19.33 7.78 -13.83
C ALA A 573 -18.57 9.11 -13.75
N GLY A 574 -17.31 9.19 -14.16
CA GLY A 574 -16.49 10.41 -14.13
C GLY A 574 -16.11 10.86 -12.73
N MET A 575 -15.94 9.92 -11.80
CA MET A 575 -15.56 10.19 -10.41
C MET A 575 -14.19 9.61 -10.11
N HIS A 576 -13.27 10.44 -9.62
CA HIS A 576 -11.88 10.06 -9.45
C HIS A 576 -11.37 10.39 -8.04
N LEU A 577 -10.62 9.45 -7.46
CA LEU A 577 -9.99 9.59 -6.14
C LEU A 577 -8.51 9.96 -6.29
N VAL A 578 -8.07 10.94 -5.54
CA VAL A 578 -6.66 11.26 -5.30
C VAL A 578 -6.41 11.10 -3.81
N LEU A 579 -5.81 9.97 -3.43
CA LEU A 579 -5.57 9.62 -2.03
C LEU A 579 -4.12 9.88 -1.69
N ALA A 580 -3.86 10.79 -0.76
CA ALA A 580 -2.50 11.08 -0.33
C ALA A 580 -2.27 10.69 1.13
N THR A 581 -1.03 10.28 1.47
CA THR A 581 -0.64 9.97 2.85
C THR A 581 0.85 10.14 3.10
N GLN A 582 1.19 10.60 4.30
CA GLN A 582 2.57 10.67 4.79
C GLN A 582 2.98 9.42 5.58
N LYS A 583 2.03 8.52 5.89
CA LYS A 583 2.25 7.30 6.68
C LYS A 583 1.99 6.05 5.82
N PRO A 584 2.99 5.55 5.06
CA PRO A 584 2.83 4.38 4.21
C PRO A 584 2.90 3.09 5.04
N VAL A 585 1.86 2.82 5.81
CA VAL A 585 1.74 1.61 6.63
C VAL A 585 0.58 0.74 6.12
N VAL A 586 0.67 -0.59 6.32
CA VAL A 586 -0.32 -1.57 5.82
C VAL A 586 -1.74 -1.29 6.32
N LYS A 587 -1.90 -0.71 7.52
CA LYS A 587 -3.22 -0.33 8.07
C LYS A 587 -3.86 0.86 7.33
N VAL A 588 -3.08 1.66 6.60
CA VAL A 588 -3.53 2.81 5.82
C VAL A 588 -3.62 2.46 4.35
N ILE A 589 -2.56 1.89 3.78
CA ILE A 589 -2.52 1.39 2.40
C ILE A 589 -2.76 -0.11 2.44
N THR A 590 -4.02 -0.50 2.49
CA THR A 590 -4.43 -1.90 2.58
C THR A 590 -4.32 -2.63 1.24
N GLY A 591 -4.36 -3.96 1.29
CA GLY A 591 -4.37 -4.78 0.07
C GLY A 591 -5.60 -4.52 -0.82
N LEU A 592 -6.76 -4.19 -0.22
CA LEU A 592 -7.98 -3.86 -0.95
C LEU A 592 -7.86 -2.53 -1.69
N ILE A 593 -7.32 -1.49 -1.04
CA ILE A 593 -7.05 -0.20 -1.67
C ILE A 593 -6.04 -0.36 -2.82
N LYS A 594 -4.92 -1.07 -2.60
CA LYS A 594 -3.91 -1.30 -3.64
C LYS A 594 -4.43 -2.10 -4.84
N GLY A 595 -5.31 -3.07 -4.60
CA GLY A 595 -5.91 -3.87 -5.66
C GLY A 595 -6.85 -3.10 -6.58
N ASN A 596 -7.41 -1.97 -6.10
CA ASN A 596 -8.35 -1.15 -6.84
C ASN A 596 -7.77 0.19 -7.32
N ILE A 597 -6.60 0.60 -6.80
CA ILE A 597 -5.89 1.82 -7.22
C ILE A 597 -4.51 1.42 -7.77
N PRO A 598 -4.42 1.15 -9.08
CA PRO A 598 -3.19 0.68 -9.69
C PRO A 598 -2.16 1.79 -9.91
N SER A 599 -2.61 3.05 -10.10
CA SER A 599 -1.71 4.17 -10.34
C SER A 599 -1.23 4.77 -9.02
N ARG A 600 0.10 4.79 -8.84
CA ARG A 600 0.71 5.17 -7.57
C ARG A 600 1.95 6.02 -7.76
N ILE A 601 2.07 7.05 -6.96
CA ILE A 601 3.27 7.90 -6.87
C ILE A 601 3.90 7.67 -5.49
N ALA A 602 5.14 7.22 -5.47
CA ALA A 602 5.94 7.13 -4.26
C ALA A 602 7.01 8.21 -4.27
N PHE A 603 6.94 9.11 -3.33
CA PHE A 603 8.03 10.00 -2.96
C PHE A 603 9.01 9.28 -2.04
N ARG A 604 10.10 9.96 -1.66
CA ARG A 604 11.09 9.41 -0.76
C ARG A 604 10.46 8.88 0.52
N VAL A 605 10.83 7.65 0.89
CA VAL A 605 10.47 6.96 2.13
C VAL A 605 11.72 6.58 2.93
N LEU A 606 11.54 6.10 4.17
CA LEU A 606 12.67 5.79 5.05
C LEU A 606 13.24 4.39 4.83
N SER A 607 12.41 3.43 4.43
CA SER A 607 12.78 2.03 4.28
C SER A 607 12.30 1.43 2.96
N SER A 608 12.96 0.35 2.53
CA SER A 608 12.50 -0.43 1.38
C SER A 608 11.16 -1.13 1.63
N MET A 609 10.81 -1.37 2.91
CA MET A 609 9.50 -1.90 3.27
C MET A 609 8.40 -0.88 2.97
N ASP A 610 8.60 0.39 3.32
CA ASP A 610 7.64 1.47 3.02
C ASP A 610 7.46 1.61 1.50
N SER A 611 8.57 1.50 0.71
CA SER A 611 8.49 1.49 -0.75
C SER A 611 7.61 0.35 -1.26
N ARG A 612 7.79 -0.87 -0.72
CA ARG A 612 6.96 -2.04 -1.10
C ARG A 612 5.50 -1.90 -0.68
N ILE A 613 5.21 -1.23 0.42
CA ILE A 613 3.81 -0.96 0.82
C ILE A 613 3.13 -0.09 -0.24
N ILE A 614 3.84 0.87 -0.86
CA ILE A 614 3.27 1.77 -1.87
C ILE A 614 3.28 1.12 -3.26
N LEU A 615 4.47 0.67 -3.73
CA LEU A 615 4.74 0.31 -5.13
C LEU A 615 4.82 -1.20 -5.39
N ASP A 616 4.71 -2.04 -4.36
CA ASP A 616 5.01 -3.47 -4.41
C ASP A 616 6.49 -3.79 -4.77
N SER A 617 7.33 -2.76 -4.93
CA SER A 617 8.75 -2.83 -5.25
C SER A 617 9.58 -1.90 -4.37
N SER A 618 10.88 -2.18 -4.22
CA SER A 618 11.83 -1.29 -3.57
C SER A 618 12.29 -0.18 -4.55
N GLY A 619 12.84 0.92 -4.00
CA GLY A 619 13.44 1.99 -4.80
C GLY A 619 13.10 3.39 -4.30
N ALA A 620 11.94 3.61 -3.70
CA ALA A 620 11.55 4.93 -3.19
C ALA A 620 12.41 5.38 -1.97
N GLU A 621 13.06 4.45 -1.26
CA GLU A 621 14.03 4.74 -0.20
C GLU A 621 15.33 5.37 -0.74
N LYS A 622 15.62 5.21 -2.02
CA LYS A 622 16.81 5.75 -2.70
C LYS A 622 16.59 7.11 -3.34
N LEU A 623 15.36 7.63 -3.28
CA LEU A 623 15.01 8.94 -3.82
C LEU A 623 15.64 10.08 -3.01
N LEU A 624 15.85 11.22 -3.67
CA LEU A 624 16.52 12.38 -3.10
C LEU A 624 15.59 13.29 -2.27
N GLY A 625 14.25 13.11 -2.42
CA GLY A 625 13.24 13.99 -1.83
C GLY A 625 13.03 15.26 -2.66
N GLN A 626 12.26 16.23 -2.13
CA GLN A 626 11.98 17.52 -2.82
C GLN A 626 11.37 17.32 -4.22
N GLY A 627 10.38 16.44 -4.35
CA GLY A 627 9.70 16.19 -5.60
C GLY A 627 10.28 15.06 -6.47
N ASP A 628 11.39 14.45 -6.08
CA ASP A 628 11.91 13.23 -6.70
C ASP A 628 11.01 12.04 -6.34
N MET A 629 10.42 11.38 -7.33
CA MET A 629 9.39 10.37 -7.16
C MET A 629 9.53 9.19 -8.12
N LEU A 630 8.87 8.10 -7.80
CA LEU A 630 8.61 6.96 -8.67
C LEU A 630 7.12 6.91 -9.00
N LEU A 631 6.79 6.91 -10.29
CA LEU A 631 5.44 6.73 -10.81
C LEU A 631 5.26 5.30 -11.30
N SER A 632 4.25 4.62 -10.80
CA SER A 632 3.78 3.32 -11.28
C SER A 632 2.34 3.48 -11.76
N SER A 633 2.04 3.07 -12.98
CA SER A 633 0.69 3.07 -13.56
C SER A 633 0.50 1.85 -14.45
N GLU A 634 -0.73 1.56 -14.86
CA GLU A 634 -1.00 0.48 -15.84
C GLU A 634 -0.29 0.71 -17.18
N GLN A 635 0.03 1.96 -17.51
CA GLN A 635 0.75 2.33 -18.72
C GLN A 635 2.26 2.10 -18.60
N THR A 636 2.81 2.08 -17.36
CA THR A 636 4.22 1.78 -17.09
C THR A 636 4.45 0.26 -17.03
N SER A 637 4.34 -0.42 -18.17
CA SER A 637 4.42 -1.89 -18.27
C SER A 637 5.75 -2.49 -17.81
N ASN A 638 6.80 -1.68 -17.67
CA ASN A 638 8.16 -2.11 -17.39
C ASN A 638 8.68 -1.78 -15.96
N GLY A 639 7.80 -1.35 -15.08
CA GLY A 639 8.14 -0.97 -13.70
C GLY A 639 8.02 0.54 -13.43
N PRO A 640 8.24 0.97 -12.16
CA PRO A 640 8.09 2.37 -11.79
C PRO A 640 9.09 3.29 -12.48
N GLU A 641 8.62 4.38 -13.07
CA GLU A 641 9.43 5.41 -13.73
C GLU A 641 9.86 6.49 -12.74
N ARG A 642 11.12 6.93 -12.81
CA ARG A 642 11.62 8.03 -11.99
C ARG A 642 11.34 9.37 -12.66
N ILE A 643 10.66 10.26 -11.92
CA ILE A 643 10.24 11.56 -12.39
C ILE A 643 10.61 12.61 -11.34
N GLN A 644 11.11 13.77 -11.77
CA GLN A 644 11.20 14.95 -10.94
C GLN A 644 9.90 15.73 -11.06
N GLY A 645 9.13 15.79 -9.99
CA GLY A 645 7.86 16.51 -9.92
C GLY A 645 8.04 18.01 -10.08
N ALA A 646 7.02 18.65 -10.64
CA ALA A 646 6.98 20.10 -10.77
C ALA A 646 6.83 20.77 -9.40
N TRP A 647 7.38 21.99 -9.33
CA TRP A 647 7.21 22.86 -8.18
C TRP A 647 6.36 24.08 -8.56
N THR A 648 5.35 24.34 -7.74
CA THR A 648 4.49 25.50 -7.85
C THR A 648 4.62 26.33 -6.57
N PRO A 649 5.11 27.57 -6.62
CA PRO A 649 5.18 28.45 -5.45
C PRO A 649 3.79 28.76 -4.88
N ASP A 650 3.67 28.90 -3.56
CA ASP A 650 2.42 29.27 -2.89
C ASP A 650 1.87 30.61 -3.39
N SER A 651 2.76 31.54 -3.76
CA SER A 651 2.38 32.82 -4.40
C SER A 651 1.62 32.64 -5.70
N ASP A 652 2.00 31.64 -6.50
CA ASP A 652 1.36 31.38 -7.80
C ASP A 652 0.00 30.68 -7.59
N ILE A 653 -0.07 29.74 -6.64
CA ILE A 653 -1.33 29.11 -6.27
C ILE A 653 -2.32 30.18 -5.79
N LYS A 654 -1.87 31.12 -4.96
CA LYS A 654 -2.71 32.22 -4.49
C LYS A 654 -3.21 33.13 -5.62
N LYS A 655 -2.33 33.54 -6.55
CA LYS A 655 -2.75 34.37 -7.70
C LYS A 655 -3.84 33.69 -8.54
N VAL A 656 -3.67 32.38 -8.81
CA VAL A 656 -4.62 31.61 -9.60
C VAL A 656 -5.94 31.45 -8.84
N THR A 657 -5.90 31.08 -7.55
CA THR A 657 -7.13 30.93 -6.76
C THR A 657 -7.86 32.27 -6.57
N ASP A 658 -7.13 33.38 -6.40
CA ASP A 658 -7.74 34.73 -6.33
C ASP A 658 -8.39 35.10 -7.67
N PHE A 659 -7.74 34.78 -8.81
CA PHE A 659 -8.33 34.98 -10.14
C PHE A 659 -9.63 34.15 -10.32
N LEU A 660 -9.65 32.89 -9.90
CA LEU A 660 -10.85 32.05 -10.00
C LEU A 660 -12.01 32.59 -9.13
N ARG A 661 -11.71 33.02 -7.89
CA ARG A 661 -12.71 33.62 -7.00
C ARG A 661 -13.28 34.93 -7.53
N SER A 662 -12.47 35.72 -8.27
CA SER A 662 -12.93 36.99 -8.84
C SER A 662 -13.98 36.81 -9.94
N GLN A 663 -14.10 35.62 -10.55
CA GLN A 663 -15.07 35.35 -11.60
C GLN A 663 -16.47 35.08 -11.05
N ARG A 664 -16.58 34.23 -10.01
CA ARG A 664 -17.83 33.95 -9.31
C ARG A 664 -17.62 33.25 -7.97
N PRO A 665 -18.58 33.32 -7.04
CA PRO A 665 -18.54 32.59 -5.78
C PRO A 665 -18.74 31.07 -6.01
N PRO A 666 -18.35 30.21 -5.04
CA PRO A 666 -18.63 28.79 -5.08
C PRO A 666 -20.14 28.51 -4.94
N GLN A 667 -20.60 27.48 -5.60
CA GLN A 667 -21.94 26.91 -5.43
C GLN A 667 -21.80 25.61 -4.66
N TYR A 668 -21.96 25.70 -3.33
CA TYR A 668 -21.90 24.53 -2.46
C TYR A 668 -23.16 23.70 -2.53
N ASN A 669 -23.02 22.38 -2.44
CA ASN A 669 -24.10 21.43 -2.30
C ASN A 669 -24.12 20.88 -0.87
N ASP A 670 -25.09 21.30 -0.07
CA ASP A 670 -25.19 20.92 1.34
C ASP A 670 -25.47 19.42 1.54
N GLU A 671 -26.06 18.73 0.57
CA GLU A 671 -26.30 17.28 0.61
C GLU A 671 -25.01 16.48 0.80
N VAL A 672 -23.88 17.00 0.28
CA VAL A 672 -22.57 16.30 0.33
C VAL A 672 -22.13 16.07 1.78
N ILE A 673 -22.42 17.00 2.68
CA ILE A 673 -22.01 16.94 4.09
C ILE A 673 -23.14 16.60 5.06
N ALA A 674 -24.39 16.51 4.56
CA ALA A 674 -25.59 16.28 5.37
C ALA A 674 -25.91 14.79 5.59
N GLN A 675 -25.23 13.87 4.92
CA GLN A 675 -25.49 12.44 5.06
C GLN A 675 -25.26 11.99 6.50
N ALA A 676 -26.25 11.37 7.12
CA ALA A 676 -26.19 10.93 8.50
C ALA A 676 -25.03 9.94 8.73
N VAL A 677 -24.06 10.36 9.53
CA VAL A 677 -22.94 9.52 9.97
C VAL A 677 -23.19 9.10 11.40
N ALA A 678 -23.72 7.90 11.60
CA ALA A 678 -23.80 7.30 12.92
C ALA A 678 -22.38 6.91 13.39
N MET A 679 -21.67 7.82 14.07
CA MET A 679 -20.46 7.45 14.81
C MET A 679 -20.89 6.67 16.06
N LYS A 680 -20.90 5.34 15.98
CA LYS A 680 -20.90 4.47 17.17
C LYS A 680 -19.49 4.06 17.49
N GLY A 681 -19.00 4.47 18.64
CA GLY A 681 -17.92 3.75 19.31
C GLY A 681 -18.43 2.37 19.71
N GLY A 682 -17.83 1.31 19.13
CA GLY A 682 -18.06 -0.07 19.56
C GLY A 682 -18.50 -1.02 18.44
N ALA A 683 -17.62 -1.99 18.21
CA ALA A 683 -17.72 -3.24 17.47
C ALA A 683 -19.11 -3.70 16.95
N GLY A 684 -19.25 -3.83 15.63
CA GLY A 684 -20.38 -4.52 15.00
C GLY A 684 -20.42 -4.29 13.48
N GLY A 685 -20.40 -5.38 12.71
CA GLY A 685 -20.16 -5.44 11.26
C GLY A 685 -21.18 -4.74 10.36
N LEU A 686 -20.67 -4.35 9.20
CA LEU A 686 -21.39 -3.79 8.06
C LEU A 686 -22.21 -4.88 7.34
N SER A 687 -23.45 -5.02 7.71
CA SER A 687 -24.45 -5.66 6.83
C SER A 687 -25.90 -5.27 7.10
N ASP A 688 -26.19 -4.26 7.93
CA ASP A 688 -27.57 -3.91 8.24
C ASP A 688 -27.75 -2.40 8.50
N MET A 689 -27.73 -1.58 7.46
CA MET A 689 -28.14 -0.16 7.53
C MET A 689 -29.63 0.08 7.19
N ASP A 690 -30.45 -0.96 7.23
CA ASP A 690 -31.87 -0.86 6.87
C ASP A 690 -32.83 -0.61 8.07
N GLY A 691 -32.32 -0.30 9.26
CA GLY A 691 -33.16 -0.25 10.46
C GLY A 691 -33.03 0.94 11.42
N LEU A 692 -32.02 1.82 11.29
CA LEU A 692 -31.80 2.92 12.24
C LEU A 692 -32.37 4.25 11.69
N GLY A 693 -33.60 4.56 12.09
CA GLY A 693 -34.36 5.76 11.68
C GLY A 693 -35.68 5.45 10.95
N ARG A 694 -36.03 4.19 10.80
CA ARG A 694 -37.31 3.78 10.28
C ARG A 694 -38.37 4.07 11.34
N LYS A 695 -39.36 4.92 11.05
CA LYS A 695 -40.62 4.95 11.77
C LYS A 695 -41.33 3.63 11.45
N PHE A 696 -41.47 2.76 12.44
CA PHE A 696 -42.26 1.53 12.30
C PHE A 696 -43.74 1.91 12.41
N ASP A 697 -44.60 1.33 11.57
CA ASP A 697 -46.04 1.48 11.66
C ASP A 697 -46.56 0.51 12.73
N PRO A 698 -47.24 1.01 13.78
CA PRO A 698 -47.88 0.17 14.80
C PRO A 698 -48.85 -0.86 14.23
N GLN A 699 -49.43 -0.61 13.05
CA GLN A 699 -50.37 -1.51 12.38
C GLN A 699 -49.69 -2.50 11.42
N ASP A 700 -48.37 -2.40 11.23
CA ASP A 700 -47.62 -3.38 10.39
C ASP A 700 -47.78 -4.80 10.97
N PRO A 701 -48.27 -5.77 10.18
CA PRO A 701 -48.43 -7.15 10.62
C PRO A 701 -47.15 -7.77 11.20
N LEU A 702 -45.97 -7.36 10.72
CA LEU A 702 -44.67 -7.84 11.23
C LEU A 702 -44.34 -7.25 12.60
N VAL A 703 -44.69 -5.98 12.84
CA VAL A 703 -44.50 -5.32 14.14
C VAL A 703 -45.45 -5.95 15.16
N ARG A 704 -46.73 -6.12 14.84
CA ARG A 704 -47.71 -6.78 15.71
C ARG A 704 -47.28 -8.20 16.06
N LYS A 705 -46.81 -9.00 15.09
CA LYS A 705 -46.29 -10.33 15.31
C LYS A 705 -45.05 -10.33 16.22
N ALA A 706 -44.17 -9.32 16.11
CA ALA A 706 -43.03 -9.17 17.00
C ALA A 706 -43.49 -8.93 18.45
N ILE A 707 -44.45 -8.07 18.66
CA ILE A 707 -45.04 -7.79 19.99
C ILE A 707 -45.68 -9.03 20.57
N GLU A 708 -46.49 -9.76 19.81
CA GLU A 708 -47.09 -11.04 20.24
C GLU A 708 -46.04 -12.06 20.71
N ILE A 709 -44.91 -12.18 19.95
CA ILE A 709 -43.82 -13.05 20.34
C ILE A 709 -43.16 -12.58 21.65
N CYS A 710 -43.01 -11.25 21.84
CA CYS A 710 -42.45 -10.68 23.05
C CYS A 710 -43.38 -10.92 24.25
N LEU A 711 -44.68 -10.70 24.11
CA LEU A 711 -45.71 -10.95 25.13
C LEU A 711 -45.73 -12.43 25.54
N LYS A 712 -45.70 -13.33 24.57
CA LYS A 712 -45.67 -14.80 24.82
C LYS A 712 -44.41 -15.24 25.58
N ASN A 713 -43.26 -14.57 25.39
CA ASN A 713 -41.99 -14.92 26.00
C ASN A 713 -41.63 -14.04 27.22
N GLY A 714 -42.40 -13.01 27.54
CA GLY A 714 -42.20 -12.08 28.65
C GLY A 714 -40.93 -11.23 28.55
N LYS A 715 -40.30 -11.14 27.35
CA LYS A 715 -39.04 -10.41 27.14
C LYS A 715 -38.77 -10.12 25.68
N PHE A 716 -38.07 -9.05 25.43
CA PHE A 716 -37.56 -8.71 24.09
C PHE A 716 -36.14 -9.32 23.89
N SER A 717 -35.98 -10.16 22.88
CA SER A 717 -34.69 -10.74 22.52
C SER A 717 -34.48 -10.66 21.01
N THR A 718 -33.41 -9.94 20.58
CA THR A 718 -33.07 -9.76 19.17
C THR A 718 -32.85 -11.08 18.44
N SER A 719 -32.16 -12.05 19.04
CA SER A 719 -31.91 -13.35 18.46
C SER A 719 -33.20 -14.21 18.32
N LEU A 720 -34.08 -14.12 19.29
CA LEU A 720 -35.38 -14.81 19.23
C LEU A 720 -36.25 -14.26 18.13
N LEU A 721 -36.37 -12.92 18.05
CA LEU A 721 -37.18 -12.27 17.02
C LEU A 721 -36.60 -12.45 15.60
N GLN A 722 -35.29 -12.47 15.44
CA GLN A 722 -34.66 -12.80 14.16
C GLN A 722 -35.10 -14.19 13.65
N THR A 723 -35.11 -15.18 14.54
CA THR A 723 -35.47 -16.55 14.21
C THR A 723 -36.95 -16.66 13.81
N TYR A 724 -37.85 -16.02 14.56
CA TYR A 724 -39.30 -16.11 14.32
C TYR A 724 -39.81 -15.24 13.18
N LEU A 725 -39.19 -14.07 12.95
CA LEU A 725 -39.59 -13.13 11.91
C LEU A 725 -38.82 -13.33 10.59
N SER A 726 -37.75 -14.11 10.60
CA SER A 726 -36.83 -14.30 9.46
C SER A 726 -36.32 -12.96 8.90
N LYS A 727 -36.08 -11.98 9.78
CA LYS A 727 -35.58 -10.64 9.42
C LYS A 727 -34.15 -10.43 9.88
N SER A 728 -33.46 -9.45 9.25
CA SER A 728 -32.06 -9.12 9.55
C SER A 728 -31.88 -8.60 10.97
N HIS A 729 -30.66 -8.70 11.51
CA HIS A 729 -30.32 -8.15 12.82
C HIS A 729 -30.61 -6.63 12.90
N GLY A 730 -30.36 -5.89 11.81
CA GLY A 730 -30.61 -4.45 11.74
C GLY A 730 -32.08 -4.10 11.89
N TYR A 731 -32.98 -4.84 11.22
CA TYR A 731 -34.42 -4.66 11.35
C TYR A 731 -34.90 -4.86 12.79
N VAL A 732 -34.51 -5.98 13.42
CA VAL A 732 -34.94 -6.31 14.79
C VAL A 732 -34.31 -5.38 15.83
N SER A 733 -33.07 -4.93 15.59
CA SER A 733 -32.40 -3.95 16.46
C SER A 733 -33.06 -2.56 16.34
N GLY A 734 -33.42 -2.14 15.12
CA GLY A 734 -34.13 -0.89 14.88
C GLY A 734 -35.53 -0.90 15.50
N LEU A 735 -36.25 -2.04 15.37
CA LEU A 735 -37.51 -2.27 16.05
C LEU A 735 -37.37 -2.15 17.58
N GLY A 736 -36.30 -2.70 18.15
CA GLY A 736 -36.02 -2.60 19.57
C GLY A 736 -35.73 -1.17 20.06
N VAL A 737 -35.08 -0.34 19.23
CA VAL A 737 -34.87 1.09 19.56
C VAL A 737 -36.21 1.85 19.56
N TRP A 738 -37.02 1.62 18.54
CA TRP A 738 -38.33 2.26 18.43
C TRP A 738 -39.30 1.84 19.55
N LEU A 739 -39.29 0.54 19.95
CA LEU A 739 -40.11 0.06 21.09
C LEU A 739 -39.63 0.60 22.45
N GLU A 740 -38.30 0.89 22.59
CA GLU A 740 -37.77 1.55 23.77
C GLU A 740 -38.20 3.02 23.84
N GLU A 741 -38.20 3.72 22.70
CA GLU A 741 -38.70 5.12 22.58
C GLU A 741 -40.17 5.22 22.93
N LEU A 742 -40.97 4.20 22.58
CA LEU A 742 -42.40 4.11 22.93
C LEU A 742 -42.64 3.69 24.38
N GLY A 743 -41.59 3.28 25.12
CA GLY A 743 -41.73 2.78 26.50
C GLY A 743 -42.28 1.34 26.61
N VAL A 744 -42.33 0.61 25.50
CA VAL A 744 -42.82 -0.80 25.45
C VAL A 744 -41.81 -1.79 26.02
N ILE A 745 -40.54 -1.48 25.90
CA ILE A 745 -39.43 -2.32 26.44
C ILE A 745 -38.42 -1.51 27.21
N GLY A 746 -37.79 -2.12 28.22
CA GLY A 746 -36.77 -1.48 29.03
C GLY A 746 -35.44 -1.25 28.30
N PRO A 747 -34.54 -0.42 28.90
CA PRO A 747 -33.25 -0.03 28.31
C PRO A 747 -32.31 -1.22 28.12
N VAL A 748 -31.32 -1.05 27.24
CA VAL A 748 -30.29 -2.06 26.95
C VAL A 748 -29.47 -2.39 28.18
N ASN A 749 -29.49 -3.65 28.63
CA ASN A 749 -28.71 -4.12 29.77
C ASN A 749 -27.66 -5.19 29.33
N GLY A 750 -26.58 -4.73 28.70
CA GLY A 750 -25.50 -5.58 28.15
C GLY A 750 -26.00 -6.57 27.10
N THR A 751 -25.71 -7.84 27.25
CA THR A 751 -26.09 -8.93 26.32
C THR A 751 -27.38 -9.66 26.75
N LYS A 752 -28.02 -9.24 27.84
CA LYS A 752 -29.24 -9.88 28.34
C LYS A 752 -30.47 -9.44 27.53
N PRO A 753 -31.51 -10.29 27.40
CA PRO A 753 -32.81 -9.89 26.87
C PRO A 753 -33.38 -8.72 27.67
N ARG A 754 -34.04 -7.79 26.98
CA ARG A 754 -34.67 -6.62 27.63
C ARG A 754 -36.00 -7.00 28.25
N GLU A 755 -36.36 -6.35 29.33
CA GLU A 755 -37.65 -6.52 29.99
C GLU A 755 -38.76 -5.94 29.14
N LEU A 756 -39.90 -6.62 29.07
CA LEU A 756 -41.10 -6.12 28.46
C LEU A 756 -41.91 -5.34 29.51
N LEU A 757 -42.30 -4.09 29.19
CA LEU A 757 -42.98 -3.16 30.12
C LEU A 757 -44.48 -3.18 29.94
N ILE A 758 -45.01 -3.87 28.92
CA ILE A 758 -46.44 -4.05 28.64
C ILE A 758 -46.86 -5.49 28.90
N THR A 759 -48.12 -5.70 29.22
CA THR A 759 -48.74 -6.99 29.54
C THR A 759 -49.74 -7.46 28.49
N SER A 760 -50.24 -6.56 27.63
CA SER A 760 -51.25 -6.86 26.60
C SER A 760 -51.01 -6.08 25.28
N MET A 761 -51.65 -6.52 24.20
CA MET A 761 -51.66 -5.78 22.92
C MET A 761 -52.44 -4.48 22.98
N GLU A 762 -53.42 -4.39 23.86
CA GLU A 762 -54.21 -3.19 24.08
C GLU A 762 -53.36 -2.07 24.70
N GLU A 763 -52.49 -2.38 25.66
CA GLU A 763 -51.49 -1.44 26.19
C GLU A 763 -50.52 -0.94 25.12
N PHE A 764 -50.10 -1.84 24.18
CA PHE A 764 -49.30 -1.43 23.05
C PHE A 764 -49.99 -0.45 22.12
N ASP A 765 -51.26 -0.74 21.79
CA ASP A 765 -52.05 0.11 20.92
C ASP A 765 -52.35 1.50 21.57
N GLU A 766 -52.53 1.58 22.88
CA GLU A 766 -52.64 2.83 23.63
C GLU A 766 -51.35 3.65 23.59
N MET A 767 -50.17 3.01 23.81
CA MET A 767 -48.88 3.70 23.78
C MET A 767 -48.49 4.14 22.36
N ALA A 768 -48.82 3.36 21.35
CA ALA A 768 -48.51 3.66 19.96
C ALA A 768 -49.47 4.68 19.33
N GLY A 769 -50.70 4.80 19.86
CA GLY A 769 -51.70 5.77 19.43
C GLY A 769 -51.66 7.12 20.16
N ALA A 770 -50.90 7.25 21.24
CA ALA A 770 -50.73 8.48 22.01
C ALA A 770 -49.59 9.40 21.47
N ASN A 771 -48.83 8.96 20.46
CA ASN A 771 -47.84 9.73 19.71
C ASN A 771 -48.31 9.83 18.24
#